data_634b414f14d85492fe57493e452a2799
#
_entry.id   634b414f14d85492fe57493e452a2799
#
_cell.length_a   1.000
_cell.length_b   1.000
_cell.length_c   1.000
_cell.angle_alpha   90.00
_cell.angle_beta   90.00
_cell.angle_gamma   90.00
#
_symmetry.space_group_name_H-M   'P 1'
#
loop_
_entity.id
_entity.type
_entity.pdbx_description
1 polymer ?
#
loop_
_entity_poly.entity_id
_entity_poly.type
_entity_poly.pdbx_seq_one_letter_code
_entity_poly.pdbx_strand_id
1 'polypeptide(L)'
;MEEPVSRDGRDRDGRVSVPGVPVPGVSVPGVTAEQLRARGNALFQAGDHGAALAVYTEALSLSDAASERAVLHRNRAACYLKLEDYTKAEADATKAIEADGRDVKALFRRSQALQQLGRLDQAVSDLQRCVSLEPRNKAFHEALRALGSSMHEKMKTMSCTDSKVEQMFQILLDLDEKDADKKQKAAQNLIVLAREEAGAEKIFQSDGVRLLTQLLDTAKADLMLAALRTLVGLCSGHRSRTMAIVAELGAPRLSAVLGVEHEQVSLAACNLLHVIFDSLKEGLQKDFRGKEDAVVLDSSRDLKLLIKHLLELLVLEGASAHGRDNALNLLIKVVPRKSPKESNNSLSLWVIDQGLKKILEVGSTVCGSLGSLPMTENSRMSASVLLSKLYEDLKCDAERENFHHLCEDYVRSWFEGHELPGKLRAIQTVSCLLQGPSDAGNRVLELEGIMDSVLSLCASVSEAHQLVAVEALIHAADKAKRASFITANGVSLLKEIYKHSEKDSIRIRALVGLCKLGSAGGTDFSMKQFAEGSTMKLAKQCRKWLCNEAIDAGTRRWAVEGLAYLTFDADVKEEFVEDKAAMQAMFHLAKSEDRSVLYAVASTLVNCTNSYDHEEPDPQMLELAKYAKQHIPEQHPKDKPEFVKRRVRKLLTAGVVSALACMVKSENPALTNSCRELISRLFLALVEEAEDRGGVVAQGGGKALIPLSLEGTEVGQTKAAQALAKITITSNPEMAFPGERIYEVVRPLVSLLHLQRTGLENFEGLMALTNLAGISERLRQKILKERAVPMIEGYMFEEHELIRLAATECMCNMAMSKEVQELFLAEGSDRLKLMVLYSGEEDEKLRRAASGTLAMLTALHPPICKRIPQVTVHWLEILQALLLSPSAELQHRGAVVVMNMMAAAREVAEQLIASEMLEILSVLAKDKDKPRVAEAAQESLAQAVAYGLIKPNPEQA
;
A
#
# COMPACT_ATOMS: atom_id res chain seq x y z
N MET A 1 18.40 21.30 50.80
CA MET A 1 19.21 20.30 51.49
C MET A 1 19.32 19.16 50.51
N GLU A 2 20.37 19.25 49.87
CA GLU A 2 21.57 18.36 49.77
C GLU A 2 21.37 17.21 48.78
N GLU A 3 22.09 17.35 47.66
CA GLU A 3 22.67 16.27 46.85
C GLU A 3 23.54 15.30 47.69
N PRO A 4 23.79 14.11 47.18
CA PRO A 4 24.99 14.04 46.32
C PRO A 4 24.93 13.03 45.16
N VAL A 5 25.46 13.47 44.03
CA VAL A 5 26.49 12.92 43.16
C VAL A 5 26.79 11.40 43.26
N SER A 6 26.58 10.72 42.20
CA SER A 6 27.58 9.77 41.69
C SER A 6 27.47 9.62 40.12
N ARG A 7 28.63 9.75 39.54
CA ARG A 7 28.98 9.59 38.13
C ARG A 7 28.67 8.17 37.68
N ASP A 8 28.07 8.04 36.51
CA ASP A 8 28.53 7.02 35.56
C ASP A 8 28.27 7.50 34.13
N GLY A 9 29.34 7.65 33.39
CA GLY A 9 29.38 8.07 32.04
C GLY A 9 28.97 6.88 31.14
N ARG A 10 27.93 7.08 30.37
CA ARG A 10 27.68 6.28 29.18
C ARG A 10 27.64 7.20 27.98
N ASP A 11 28.61 7.00 27.12
CA ASP A 11 28.63 7.58 25.77
C ASP A 11 27.41 7.11 24.98
N ARG A 12 26.87 8.03 24.21
CA ARG A 12 25.63 7.86 23.44
C ARG A 12 25.78 7.08 22.12
N ASP A 13 26.84 6.32 21.94
CA ASP A 13 27.04 5.46 20.77
C ASP A 13 27.43 4.05 21.22
N GLY A 14 26.42 3.18 21.29
CA GLY A 14 26.58 1.76 21.62
C GLY A 14 27.34 0.99 20.54
N ARG A 15 28.65 1.21 20.43
CA ARG A 15 29.53 0.33 19.66
C ARG A 15 30.44 -0.44 20.61
N VAL A 16 30.25 -1.72 20.63
CA VAL A 16 31.15 -2.68 21.29
C VAL A 16 32.47 -2.70 20.51
N SER A 17 33.55 -2.32 21.16
CA SER A 17 34.89 -2.40 20.61
C SER A 17 35.41 -3.83 20.66
N VAL A 18 35.63 -4.43 19.50
CA VAL A 18 36.38 -5.68 19.34
C VAL A 18 37.89 -5.34 19.26
N PRO A 19 38.79 -5.99 20.01
CA PRO A 19 40.21 -5.69 19.96
C PRO A 19 40.82 -6.16 18.62
N GLY A 20 41.30 -5.24 17.82
CA GLY A 20 42.07 -5.58 16.62
C GLY A 20 41.75 -4.78 15.35
N VAL A 21 40.71 -3.92 15.33
CA VAL A 21 40.43 -3.04 14.20
C VAL A 21 40.67 -1.59 14.62
N PRO A 22 41.59 -0.84 13.96
CA PRO A 22 41.81 0.56 14.28
C PRO A 22 40.59 1.39 13.83
N VAL A 23 40.05 2.16 14.76
CA VAL A 23 38.99 3.17 14.52
C VAL A 23 39.51 4.19 13.49
N PRO A 24 38.73 4.60 12.48
CA PRO A 24 39.14 5.67 11.55
C PRO A 24 39.30 6.99 12.30
N GLY A 25 40.53 7.53 12.28
CA GLY A 25 40.83 8.83 12.90
C GLY A 25 41.97 8.84 13.91
N VAL A 26 42.60 7.69 14.22
CA VAL A 26 43.83 7.64 15.04
C VAL A 26 44.98 7.29 14.12
N SER A 27 45.82 8.28 13.78
CA SER A 27 47.09 8.06 13.07
C SER A 27 48.01 7.22 13.94
N VAL A 28 48.31 6.00 13.50
CA VAL A 28 49.37 5.18 14.09
C VAL A 28 50.70 5.83 13.70
N PRO A 29 51.56 6.22 14.64
CA PRO A 29 52.83 6.84 14.30
C PRO A 29 53.73 5.87 13.51
N GLY A 30 54.00 6.20 12.21
CA GLY A 30 54.89 5.43 11.36
C GLY A 30 54.32 4.82 10.09
N VAL A 31 53.03 4.91 9.84
CA VAL A 31 52.41 4.38 8.60
C VAL A 31 52.45 5.47 7.50
N THR A 32 53.08 5.15 6.38
CA THR A 32 53.21 6.08 5.22
C THR A 32 52.01 5.99 4.29
N ALA A 33 51.71 7.06 3.53
CA ALA A 33 50.68 7.08 2.52
C ALA A 33 50.85 5.96 1.46
N GLU A 34 52.09 5.61 1.15
CA GLU A 34 52.42 4.51 0.24
C GLU A 34 52.04 3.13 0.77
N GLN A 35 52.26 2.91 2.07
CA GLN A 35 51.83 1.65 2.72
C GLN A 35 50.29 1.51 2.77
N LEU A 36 49.59 2.60 3.06
CA LEU A 36 48.13 2.64 2.98
C LEU A 36 47.61 2.43 1.56
N ARG A 37 48.29 3.03 0.57
CA ARG A 37 47.97 2.79 -0.85
C ARG A 37 48.12 1.32 -1.24
N ALA A 38 49.19 0.67 -0.78
CA ALA A 38 49.40 -0.76 -1.05
C ALA A 38 48.31 -1.63 -0.36
N ARG A 39 47.94 -1.29 0.88
CA ARG A 39 46.85 -1.96 1.62
C ARG A 39 45.48 -1.74 0.92
N GLY A 40 45.20 -0.51 0.48
CA GLY A 40 43.96 -0.22 -0.28
C GLY A 40 43.89 -1.01 -1.60
N ASN A 41 45.03 -1.15 -2.30
CA ASN A 41 45.12 -1.96 -3.53
C ASN A 41 44.80 -3.46 -3.24
N ALA A 42 45.31 -4.01 -2.13
CA ALA A 42 45.03 -5.40 -1.74
C ALA A 42 43.55 -5.61 -1.41
N LEU A 43 42.94 -4.68 -0.66
CA LEU A 43 41.49 -4.72 -0.35
C LEU A 43 40.64 -4.59 -1.61
N PHE A 44 41.02 -3.71 -2.55
CA PHE A 44 40.31 -3.58 -3.81
C PHE A 44 40.36 -4.88 -4.64
N GLN A 45 41.52 -5.57 -4.66
CA GLN A 45 41.67 -6.87 -5.32
C GLN A 45 40.88 -7.99 -4.64
N ALA A 46 40.72 -7.90 -3.30
CA ALA A 46 39.92 -8.83 -2.50
C ALA A 46 38.41 -8.60 -2.68
N GLY A 47 37.99 -7.54 -3.40
CA GLY A 47 36.58 -7.21 -3.61
C GLY A 47 35.97 -6.32 -2.54
N ASP A 48 36.66 -6.02 -1.43
CA ASP A 48 36.17 -5.11 -0.39
C ASP A 48 36.40 -3.64 -0.79
N HIS A 49 35.52 -3.14 -1.65
CA HIS A 49 35.62 -1.78 -2.21
C HIS A 49 35.32 -0.69 -1.17
N GLY A 50 34.53 -1.04 -0.12
CA GLY A 50 34.22 -0.14 0.99
C GLY A 50 35.42 0.09 1.91
N ALA A 51 36.10 -0.98 2.34
CA ALA A 51 37.33 -0.88 3.13
C ALA A 51 38.48 -0.24 2.32
N ALA A 52 38.61 -0.58 1.03
CA ALA A 52 39.60 0.05 0.15
C ALA A 52 39.38 1.58 0.04
N LEU A 53 38.13 2.03 -0.07
CA LEU A 53 37.75 3.43 -0.10
C LEU A 53 38.14 4.18 1.18
N ALA A 54 37.92 3.57 2.36
CA ALA A 54 38.31 4.15 3.63
C ALA A 54 39.84 4.31 3.75
N VAL A 55 40.59 3.27 3.37
CA VAL A 55 42.05 3.27 3.42
C VAL A 55 42.64 4.28 2.42
N TYR A 56 42.13 4.43 1.22
CA TYR A 56 42.58 5.46 0.29
C TYR A 56 42.25 6.87 0.76
N THR A 57 41.14 7.05 1.51
CA THR A 57 40.79 8.34 2.09
C THR A 57 41.74 8.72 3.23
N GLU A 58 42.14 7.73 4.05
CA GLU A 58 43.17 7.93 5.08
C GLU A 58 44.55 8.26 4.44
N ALA A 59 44.95 7.55 3.39
CA ALA A 59 46.16 7.83 2.64
C ALA A 59 46.19 9.24 2.06
N LEU A 60 45.06 9.74 1.57
CA LEU A 60 44.92 11.11 1.07
C LEU A 60 45.13 12.19 2.14
N SER A 61 44.80 11.88 3.41
CA SER A 61 45.02 12.82 4.53
C SER A 61 46.46 12.91 4.95
N LEU A 62 47.29 11.90 4.61
CA LEU A 62 48.69 11.81 4.97
C LEU A 62 49.66 12.18 3.81
N SER A 63 49.15 12.32 2.60
CA SER A 63 49.97 12.61 1.41
C SER A 63 49.94 14.09 1.03
N ASP A 64 51.13 14.73 1.01
CA ASP A 64 51.30 16.11 0.58
C ASP A 64 51.74 16.22 -0.89
N ALA A 65 52.26 15.14 -1.48
CA ALA A 65 52.74 15.11 -2.84
C ALA A 65 51.59 15.05 -3.89
N ALA A 66 51.50 16.04 -4.77
CA ALA A 66 50.44 16.13 -5.77
C ALA A 66 50.34 14.88 -6.67
N SER A 67 51.45 14.31 -7.06
CA SER A 67 51.51 13.08 -7.88
C SER A 67 51.00 11.85 -7.15
N GLU A 68 51.25 11.73 -5.84
CA GLU A 68 50.72 10.63 -5.06
C GLU A 68 49.21 10.77 -4.78
N ARG A 69 48.78 11.98 -4.51
CA ARG A 69 47.35 12.32 -4.35
C ARG A 69 46.55 11.99 -5.64
N ALA A 70 47.11 12.28 -6.81
CA ALA A 70 46.50 11.92 -8.09
C ALA A 70 46.26 10.42 -8.21
N VAL A 71 47.25 9.60 -7.84
CA VAL A 71 47.15 8.14 -7.85
C VAL A 71 46.07 7.66 -6.85
N LEU A 72 46.00 8.25 -5.66
CA LEU A 72 45.04 7.93 -4.65
C LEU A 72 43.59 8.30 -5.07
N HIS A 73 43.39 9.50 -5.64
CA HIS A 73 42.13 9.91 -6.21
C HIS A 73 41.66 8.97 -7.32
N ARG A 74 42.58 8.65 -8.25
CA ARG A 74 42.32 7.69 -9.31
C ARG A 74 41.85 6.32 -8.74
N ASN A 75 42.53 5.78 -7.73
CA ASN A 75 42.17 4.50 -7.14
C ASN A 75 40.84 4.55 -6.37
N ARG A 76 40.59 5.67 -5.69
CA ARG A 76 39.34 5.92 -5.00
C ARG A 76 38.15 6.04 -6.00
N ALA A 77 38.34 6.67 -7.15
CA ALA A 77 37.38 6.70 -8.23
C ALA A 77 36.99 5.29 -8.73
N ALA A 78 37.93 4.34 -8.72
CA ALA A 78 37.62 2.95 -9.06
C ALA A 78 36.73 2.27 -8.02
N CYS A 79 36.92 2.57 -6.72
CA CYS A 79 36.05 2.09 -5.67
C CYS A 79 34.62 2.64 -5.85
N TYR A 80 34.49 3.95 -6.09
CA TYR A 80 33.20 4.56 -6.32
C TYR A 80 32.46 3.97 -7.55
N LEU A 81 33.17 3.65 -8.64
CA LEU A 81 32.60 2.98 -9.80
C LEU A 81 32.02 1.59 -9.43
N LYS A 82 32.72 0.84 -8.56
CA LYS A 82 32.28 -0.47 -8.09
C LYS A 82 31.14 -0.39 -7.09
N LEU A 83 31.03 0.71 -6.35
CA LEU A 83 29.95 1.01 -5.41
C LEU A 83 28.78 1.78 -6.08
N GLU A 84 28.84 1.96 -7.41
CA GLU A 84 27.82 2.64 -8.22
C GLU A 84 27.55 4.12 -7.85
N ASP A 85 28.47 4.74 -7.09
CA ASP A 85 28.44 6.18 -6.81
C ASP A 85 29.19 6.97 -7.92
N TYR A 86 28.51 7.10 -9.06
CA TYR A 86 29.12 7.66 -10.29
C TYR A 86 29.45 9.14 -10.16
N THR A 87 28.74 9.89 -9.32
CA THR A 87 29.03 11.32 -9.09
C THR A 87 30.36 11.53 -8.36
N LYS A 88 30.62 10.74 -7.33
CA LYS A 88 31.91 10.81 -6.61
C LYS A 88 33.04 10.19 -7.42
N ALA A 89 32.75 9.17 -8.23
CA ALA A 89 33.71 8.59 -9.16
C ALA A 89 34.20 9.63 -10.19
N GLU A 90 33.27 10.40 -10.79
CA GLU A 90 33.60 11.51 -11.70
C GLU A 90 34.44 12.57 -11.00
N ALA A 91 34.03 13.01 -9.80
CA ALA A 91 34.74 14.07 -9.08
C ALA A 91 36.19 13.70 -8.73
N ASP A 92 36.41 12.47 -8.25
CA ASP A 92 37.76 11.99 -7.91
C ASP A 92 38.64 11.73 -9.17
N ALA A 93 38.03 11.15 -10.22
CA ALA A 93 38.75 10.99 -11.48
C ALA A 93 39.14 12.36 -12.08
N THR A 94 38.30 13.38 -11.96
CA THR A 94 38.58 14.75 -12.39
C THR A 94 39.77 15.33 -11.63
N LYS A 95 39.85 15.19 -10.29
CA LYS A 95 41.01 15.63 -9.49
C LYS A 95 42.29 14.92 -9.88
N ALA A 96 42.22 13.64 -10.24
CA ALA A 96 43.37 12.91 -10.75
C ALA A 96 43.85 13.45 -12.12
N ILE A 97 42.93 13.79 -13.02
CA ILE A 97 43.20 14.34 -14.35
C ILE A 97 43.71 15.78 -14.26
N GLU A 98 43.25 16.57 -13.30
CA GLU A 98 43.79 17.93 -13.05
C GLU A 98 45.26 17.91 -12.61
N ALA A 99 45.66 16.89 -11.86
CA ALA A 99 47.03 16.71 -11.42
C ALA A 99 47.94 16.10 -12.53
N ASP A 100 47.41 15.17 -13.30
CA ASP A 100 48.07 14.57 -14.46
C ASP A 100 47.10 14.40 -15.63
N GLY A 101 47.10 15.35 -16.55
CA GLY A 101 46.23 15.35 -17.72
C GLY A 101 46.46 14.18 -18.72
N ARG A 102 47.52 13.35 -18.50
CA ARG A 102 47.80 12.14 -19.27
C ARG A 102 47.53 10.84 -18.55
N ASP A 103 46.90 10.88 -17.37
CA ASP A 103 46.52 9.67 -16.64
C ASP A 103 45.38 8.93 -17.36
N VAL A 104 45.77 8.00 -18.20
CA VAL A 104 44.84 7.22 -19.03
C VAL A 104 43.84 6.43 -18.19
N LYS A 105 44.22 5.93 -17.00
CA LYS A 105 43.33 5.19 -16.10
C LYS A 105 42.32 6.12 -15.47
N ALA A 106 42.67 7.33 -15.12
CA ALA A 106 41.74 8.32 -14.59
C ALA A 106 40.75 8.78 -15.66
N LEU A 107 41.21 9.06 -16.89
CA LEU A 107 40.35 9.39 -18.03
C LEU A 107 39.33 8.26 -18.32
N PHE A 108 39.80 7.01 -18.36
CA PHE A 108 38.92 5.87 -18.60
C PHE A 108 37.85 5.70 -17.50
N ARG A 109 38.21 5.85 -16.24
CA ARG A 109 37.29 5.78 -15.11
C ARG A 109 36.27 6.93 -15.14
N ARG A 110 36.72 8.16 -15.49
CA ARG A 110 35.79 9.27 -15.66
C ARG A 110 34.82 9.03 -16.82
N SER A 111 35.29 8.50 -17.93
CA SER A 111 34.41 8.16 -19.06
C SER A 111 33.34 7.14 -18.67
N GLN A 112 33.69 6.14 -17.85
CA GLN A 112 32.73 5.17 -17.34
C GLN A 112 31.67 5.81 -16.40
N ALA A 113 32.11 6.69 -15.50
CA ALA A 113 31.21 7.44 -14.62
C ALA A 113 30.29 8.37 -15.43
N LEU A 114 30.83 9.12 -16.38
CA LEU A 114 30.07 10.02 -17.25
C LEU A 114 29.05 9.28 -18.13
N GLN A 115 29.38 8.08 -18.59
CA GLN A 115 28.46 7.23 -19.34
C GLN A 115 27.20 6.86 -18.50
N GLN A 116 27.41 6.49 -17.23
CA GLN A 116 26.31 6.16 -16.33
C GLN A 116 25.50 7.41 -15.90
N LEU A 117 26.14 8.56 -15.84
CA LEU A 117 25.52 9.86 -15.59
C LEU A 117 24.80 10.45 -16.82
N GLY A 118 24.85 9.77 -17.97
CA GLY A 118 24.19 10.21 -19.21
C GLY A 118 24.93 11.32 -19.97
N ARG A 119 26.11 11.76 -19.50
CA ARG A 119 26.92 12.83 -20.11
C ARG A 119 27.84 12.26 -21.21
N LEU A 120 27.23 11.75 -22.30
CA LEU A 120 27.87 10.93 -23.31
C LEU A 120 28.94 11.68 -24.10
N ASP A 121 28.76 12.97 -24.41
CA ASP A 121 29.71 13.77 -25.18
C ASP A 121 31.04 13.90 -24.44
N GLN A 122 31.01 14.11 -23.14
CA GLN A 122 32.18 14.19 -22.30
C GLN A 122 32.85 12.82 -22.14
N ALA A 123 32.06 11.75 -22.04
CA ALA A 123 32.60 10.40 -22.01
C ALA A 123 33.33 10.02 -23.32
N VAL A 124 32.79 10.43 -24.47
CA VAL A 124 33.46 10.27 -25.78
C VAL A 124 34.76 11.03 -25.83
N SER A 125 34.78 12.28 -25.37
CA SER A 125 36.01 13.11 -25.34
C SER A 125 37.11 12.45 -24.52
N ASP A 126 36.79 11.93 -23.32
CA ASP A 126 37.74 11.23 -22.47
C ASP A 126 38.25 9.92 -23.11
N LEU A 127 37.38 9.15 -23.76
CA LEU A 127 37.77 7.92 -24.47
C LEU A 127 38.66 8.23 -25.70
N GLN A 128 38.38 9.29 -26.45
CA GLN A 128 39.24 9.74 -27.56
C GLN A 128 40.64 10.12 -27.06
N ARG A 129 40.73 10.78 -25.92
CA ARG A 129 42.01 11.06 -25.27
C ARG A 129 42.74 9.77 -24.85
N CYS A 130 42.01 8.79 -24.26
CA CYS A 130 42.58 7.48 -23.93
C CYS A 130 43.17 6.79 -25.18
N VAL A 131 42.41 6.77 -26.28
CA VAL A 131 42.87 6.19 -27.56
C VAL A 131 44.09 6.97 -28.14
N SER A 132 44.13 8.29 -28.02
CA SER A 132 45.25 9.10 -28.49
C SER A 132 46.53 8.86 -27.67
N LEU A 133 46.41 8.59 -26.37
CA LEU A 133 47.52 8.31 -25.47
C LEU A 133 48.02 6.86 -25.56
N GLU A 134 47.11 5.90 -25.74
CA GLU A 134 47.43 4.48 -25.89
C GLU A 134 46.77 3.89 -27.15
N PRO A 135 47.25 4.13 -28.36
CA PRO A 135 46.60 3.72 -29.62
C PRO A 135 46.49 2.20 -29.81
N ARG A 136 47.28 1.40 -29.13
CA ARG A 136 47.27 -0.06 -29.24
C ARG A 136 46.34 -0.78 -28.25
N ASN A 137 45.71 -0.03 -27.36
CA ASN A 137 44.84 -0.61 -26.33
C ASN A 137 43.44 -0.91 -26.89
N LYS A 138 43.17 -2.18 -27.16
CA LYS A 138 41.89 -2.64 -27.76
C LYS A 138 40.67 -2.29 -26.93
N ALA A 139 40.77 -2.30 -25.59
CA ALA A 139 39.65 -2.02 -24.69
C ALA A 139 39.12 -0.59 -24.88
N PHE A 140 40.00 0.40 -25.13
CA PHE A 140 39.59 1.78 -25.36
C PHE A 140 38.90 1.96 -26.70
N HIS A 141 39.37 1.26 -27.74
CA HIS A 141 38.70 1.25 -29.04
C HIS A 141 37.32 0.58 -29.00
N GLU A 142 37.18 -0.51 -28.25
CA GLU A 142 35.93 -1.20 -28.09
C GLU A 142 34.93 -0.34 -27.33
N ALA A 143 35.35 0.28 -26.22
CA ALA A 143 34.52 1.18 -25.43
C ALA A 143 34.06 2.41 -26.25
N LEU A 144 34.98 3.03 -27.01
CA LEU A 144 34.66 4.17 -27.87
C LEU A 144 33.70 3.79 -29.00
N ARG A 145 33.86 2.59 -29.59
CA ARG A 145 32.98 2.09 -30.64
C ARG A 145 31.60 1.75 -30.09
N ALA A 146 31.52 1.10 -28.93
CA ALA A 146 30.25 0.77 -28.28
C ALA A 146 29.46 2.03 -27.91
N LEU A 147 30.16 3.04 -27.34
CA LEU A 147 29.55 4.31 -27.00
C LEU A 147 29.10 5.10 -28.25
N GLY A 148 29.93 5.10 -29.31
CA GLY A 148 29.61 5.72 -30.60
C GLY A 148 28.41 5.07 -31.28
N SER A 149 28.30 3.74 -31.24
CA SER A 149 27.12 3.01 -31.75
C SER A 149 25.86 3.34 -30.98
N SER A 150 25.93 3.39 -29.65
CA SER A 150 24.82 3.77 -28.80
C SER A 150 24.35 5.22 -29.03
N MET A 151 25.31 6.16 -29.21
CA MET A 151 24.99 7.54 -29.56
C MET A 151 24.38 7.66 -30.97
N HIS A 152 24.92 6.93 -31.95
CA HIS A 152 24.38 6.92 -33.31
C HIS A 152 22.98 6.36 -33.38
N GLU A 153 22.68 5.30 -32.62
CA GLU A 153 21.36 4.71 -32.53
C GLU A 153 20.36 5.65 -31.85
N LYS A 154 20.77 6.30 -30.75
CA LYS A 154 19.98 7.36 -30.11
C LYS A 154 19.76 8.57 -31.06
N MET A 155 20.77 9.01 -31.78
CA MET A 155 20.64 10.14 -32.71
C MET A 155 19.77 9.79 -33.92
N LYS A 156 19.83 8.57 -34.43
CA LYS A 156 18.97 8.07 -35.52
C LYS A 156 17.50 7.95 -35.06
N THR A 157 17.24 7.49 -33.88
CA THR A 157 15.89 7.48 -33.28
C THR A 157 15.40 8.89 -33.01
N MET A 158 16.23 9.81 -32.51
CA MET A 158 15.87 11.20 -32.25
C MET A 158 15.54 11.96 -33.54
N SER A 159 16.38 11.94 -34.57
CA SER A 159 16.11 12.68 -35.81
C SER A 159 14.86 12.19 -36.59
N CYS A 160 14.56 10.89 -36.51
CA CYS A 160 13.34 10.35 -37.09
C CYS A 160 12.10 10.72 -36.27
N THR A 161 12.25 10.89 -34.93
CA THR A 161 11.14 11.22 -34.02
C THR A 161 10.81 12.70 -34.06
N ASP A 162 11.78 13.60 -34.26
CA ASP A 162 11.59 15.05 -34.35
C ASP A 162 10.63 15.43 -35.46
N SER A 163 10.90 14.98 -36.66
CA SER A 163 10.04 15.21 -37.82
C SER A 163 8.63 14.64 -37.63
N LYS A 164 8.50 13.53 -36.90
CA LYS A 164 7.20 12.92 -36.61
C LYS A 164 6.38 13.70 -35.57
N VAL A 165 7.04 14.21 -34.52
CA VAL A 165 6.37 15.02 -33.48
C VAL A 165 5.83 16.30 -34.08
N GLU A 166 6.64 17.02 -34.86
CA GLU A 166 6.21 18.23 -35.55
C GLU A 166 5.05 17.98 -36.51
N GLN A 167 5.09 16.88 -37.30
CA GLN A 167 4.00 16.49 -38.17
C GLN A 167 2.71 16.17 -37.40
N MET A 168 2.77 15.51 -36.25
CA MET A 168 1.59 15.23 -35.43
C MET A 168 0.95 16.53 -34.93
N PHE A 169 1.74 17.48 -34.46
CA PHE A 169 1.21 18.79 -34.05
C PHE A 169 0.61 19.60 -35.22
N GLN A 170 1.28 19.58 -36.37
CA GLN A 170 0.74 20.23 -37.57
C GLN A 170 -0.64 19.67 -37.97
N ILE A 171 -0.80 18.34 -37.99
CA ILE A 171 -2.09 17.68 -38.27
C ILE A 171 -3.14 18.05 -37.22
N LEU A 172 -2.80 18.14 -35.95
CA LEU A 172 -3.75 18.45 -34.88
C LEU A 172 -4.18 19.91 -34.87
N LEU A 173 -3.26 20.84 -35.22
CA LEU A 173 -3.49 22.27 -35.25
C LEU A 173 -4.09 22.76 -36.58
N ASP A 174 -4.04 21.93 -37.61
CA ASP A 174 -4.66 22.26 -38.89
C ASP A 174 -6.19 22.24 -38.77
N LEU A 175 -6.79 23.41 -38.76
CA LEU A 175 -8.23 23.59 -38.65
C LEU A 175 -8.99 23.17 -39.90
N ASP A 176 -8.32 23.16 -41.08
CA ASP A 176 -8.89 22.79 -42.37
C ASP A 176 -8.80 21.30 -42.68
N GLU A 177 -8.04 20.53 -41.93
CA GLU A 177 -7.96 19.08 -42.10
C GLU A 177 -9.29 18.41 -41.76
N LYS A 178 -9.93 17.84 -42.77
CA LYS A 178 -11.27 17.22 -42.69
C LYS A 178 -11.21 15.72 -42.34
N ASP A 179 -10.01 15.10 -42.37
CA ASP A 179 -9.85 13.69 -42.08
C ASP A 179 -9.76 13.45 -40.57
N ALA A 180 -10.90 13.13 -39.98
CA ALA A 180 -11.01 12.83 -38.54
C ALA A 180 -10.13 11.64 -38.13
N ASP A 181 -9.98 10.61 -38.98
CA ASP A 181 -9.17 9.43 -38.69
C ASP A 181 -7.67 9.78 -38.61
N LYS A 182 -7.23 10.72 -39.46
CA LYS A 182 -5.84 11.18 -39.44
C LYS A 182 -5.53 11.97 -38.19
N LYS A 183 -6.43 12.82 -37.73
CA LYS A 183 -6.32 13.56 -36.45
C LYS A 183 -6.32 12.61 -35.27
N GLN A 184 -7.22 11.61 -35.24
CA GLN A 184 -7.30 10.63 -34.19
C GLN A 184 -6.02 9.79 -34.10
N LYS A 185 -5.44 9.37 -35.23
CA LYS A 185 -4.16 8.65 -35.26
C LYS A 185 -3.01 9.52 -34.76
N ALA A 186 -2.95 10.79 -35.17
CA ALA A 186 -1.91 11.73 -34.70
C ALA A 186 -2.01 11.93 -33.18
N ALA A 187 -3.22 12.14 -32.65
CA ALA A 187 -3.49 12.27 -31.23
C ALA A 187 -3.05 11.02 -30.43
N GLN A 188 -3.45 9.84 -30.92
CA GLN A 188 -3.11 8.57 -30.27
C GLN A 188 -1.59 8.32 -30.25
N ASN A 189 -0.91 8.61 -31.37
CA ASN A 189 0.54 8.46 -31.47
C ASN A 189 1.27 9.41 -30.52
N LEU A 190 0.80 10.66 -30.39
CA LEU A 190 1.35 11.64 -29.47
C LEU A 190 1.21 11.20 -28.01
N ILE A 191 0.04 10.66 -27.63
CA ILE A 191 -0.21 10.13 -26.29
C ILE A 191 0.69 8.94 -25.98
N VAL A 192 0.88 8.02 -26.93
CA VAL A 192 1.77 6.86 -26.76
C VAL A 192 3.21 7.31 -26.61
N LEU A 193 3.66 8.24 -27.46
CA LEU A 193 5.02 8.77 -27.42
C LEU A 193 5.32 9.48 -26.09
N ALA A 194 4.35 10.20 -25.52
CA ALA A 194 4.48 10.89 -24.24
C ALA A 194 4.63 9.94 -23.02
N ARG A 195 4.26 8.67 -23.16
CA ARG A 195 4.44 7.66 -22.10
C ARG A 195 5.85 7.08 -22.07
N GLU A 196 6.60 7.22 -23.13
CA GLU A 196 7.98 6.79 -23.23
C GLU A 196 8.92 7.94 -22.84
N GLU A 197 9.92 7.67 -22.01
CA GLU A 197 10.82 8.70 -21.48
C GLU A 197 11.49 9.54 -22.57
N ALA A 198 12.05 8.87 -23.60
CA ALA A 198 12.71 9.55 -24.71
C ALA A 198 11.73 10.37 -25.57
N GLY A 199 10.49 9.86 -25.73
CA GLY A 199 9.43 10.54 -26.46
C GLY A 199 8.90 11.75 -25.69
N ALA A 200 8.70 11.62 -24.39
CA ALA A 200 8.26 12.69 -23.51
C ALA A 200 9.28 13.84 -23.47
N GLU A 201 10.54 13.51 -23.31
CA GLU A 201 11.63 14.50 -23.34
C GLU A 201 11.67 15.25 -24.68
N LYS A 202 11.45 14.53 -25.79
CA LYS A 202 11.44 15.13 -27.12
C LYS A 202 10.25 16.07 -27.34
N ILE A 203 9.05 15.67 -26.95
CA ILE A 203 7.88 16.54 -27.01
C ILE A 203 8.13 17.82 -26.19
N PHE A 204 8.72 17.68 -25.02
CA PHE A 204 9.01 18.79 -24.13
C PHE A 204 10.03 19.77 -24.75
N GLN A 205 11.12 19.25 -25.35
CA GLN A 205 12.17 20.06 -25.99
C GLN A 205 11.71 20.76 -27.29
N SER A 206 10.70 20.20 -27.99
CA SER A 206 10.17 20.73 -29.24
C SER A 206 9.05 21.77 -29.03
N ASP A 207 9.09 22.55 -27.96
CA ASP A 207 8.04 23.54 -27.61
C ASP A 207 6.63 22.91 -27.49
N GLY A 208 6.57 21.60 -27.19
CA GLY A 208 5.34 20.82 -27.17
C GLY A 208 4.35 21.28 -26.11
N VAL A 209 4.82 21.84 -24.98
CA VAL A 209 3.92 22.35 -23.93
C VAL A 209 3.07 23.51 -24.46
N ARG A 210 3.69 24.46 -25.18
CA ARG A 210 2.99 25.59 -25.80
C ARG A 210 2.00 25.12 -26.86
N LEU A 211 2.38 24.13 -27.67
CA LEU A 211 1.49 23.57 -28.71
C LEU A 211 0.32 22.80 -28.06
N LEU A 212 0.54 22.07 -26.98
CA LEU A 212 -0.53 21.42 -26.20
C LEU A 212 -1.46 22.45 -25.55
N THR A 213 -0.92 23.57 -25.09
CA THR A 213 -1.71 24.70 -24.58
C THR A 213 -2.65 25.26 -25.66
N GLN A 214 -2.16 25.44 -26.90
CA GLN A 214 -2.99 25.86 -28.02
C GLN A 214 -4.12 24.85 -28.32
N LEU A 215 -3.85 23.54 -28.20
CA LEU A 215 -4.90 22.52 -28.37
C LEU A 215 -5.96 22.61 -27.26
N LEU A 216 -5.58 22.95 -26.02
CA LEU A 216 -6.53 23.19 -24.92
C LEU A 216 -7.43 24.41 -25.20
N ASP A 217 -6.90 25.44 -25.85
CA ASP A 217 -7.63 26.67 -26.16
C ASP A 217 -8.59 26.51 -27.36
N THR A 218 -8.55 25.41 -28.10
CA THR A 218 -9.44 25.16 -29.25
C THR A 218 -10.91 24.95 -28.90
N ALA A 219 -11.22 24.68 -27.63
CA ALA A 219 -12.54 24.29 -27.11
C ALA A 219 -13.17 23.05 -27.80
N LYS A 220 -12.36 22.26 -28.55
CA LYS A 220 -12.78 20.98 -29.15
C LYS A 220 -12.42 19.85 -28.22
N ALA A 221 -13.44 19.10 -27.76
CA ALA A 221 -13.27 18.06 -26.75
C ALA A 221 -12.17 17.02 -27.09
N ASP A 222 -12.14 16.54 -28.33
CA ASP A 222 -11.17 15.54 -28.78
C ASP A 222 -9.72 16.05 -28.71
N LEU A 223 -9.50 17.30 -29.11
CA LEU A 223 -8.18 17.94 -29.05
C LEU A 223 -7.75 18.24 -27.61
N MET A 224 -8.69 18.70 -26.79
CA MET A 224 -8.45 18.89 -25.36
C MET A 224 -8.09 17.59 -24.66
N LEU A 225 -8.80 16.50 -24.98
CA LEU A 225 -8.50 15.16 -24.45
C LEU A 225 -7.11 14.67 -24.86
N ALA A 226 -6.73 14.87 -26.13
CA ALA A 226 -5.42 14.52 -26.63
C ALA A 226 -4.32 15.31 -25.90
N ALA A 227 -4.50 16.61 -25.72
CA ALA A 227 -3.58 17.47 -25.02
C ALA A 227 -3.41 17.06 -23.55
N LEU A 228 -4.53 16.88 -22.83
CA LEU A 228 -4.49 16.50 -21.42
C LEU A 228 -3.83 15.15 -21.19
N ARG A 229 -4.15 14.13 -22.00
CA ARG A 229 -3.55 12.80 -21.89
C ARG A 229 -2.05 12.80 -22.23
N THR A 230 -1.64 13.64 -23.17
CA THR A 230 -0.21 13.85 -23.50
C THR A 230 0.50 14.53 -22.34
N LEU A 231 -0.07 15.59 -21.76
CA LEU A 231 0.47 16.26 -20.57
C LEU A 231 0.62 15.33 -19.37
N VAL A 232 -0.33 14.41 -19.16
CA VAL A 232 -0.22 13.36 -18.11
C VAL A 232 1.05 12.52 -18.35
N GLY A 233 1.31 12.10 -19.59
CA GLY A 233 2.51 11.36 -19.95
C GLY A 233 3.81 12.15 -19.68
N LEU A 234 3.81 13.45 -20.04
CA LEU A 234 4.96 14.34 -19.81
C LEU A 234 5.28 14.56 -18.31
N CYS A 235 4.24 14.64 -17.47
CA CYS A 235 4.39 14.87 -16.03
C CYS A 235 4.75 13.60 -15.25
N SER A 236 4.40 12.42 -15.76
CA SER A 236 4.55 11.16 -15.03
C SER A 236 6.01 10.83 -14.74
N GLY A 237 6.39 10.77 -13.46
CA GLY A 237 7.75 10.42 -13.02
C GLY A 237 8.81 11.51 -13.18
N HIS A 238 8.47 12.70 -13.71
CA HIS A 238 9.41 13.77 -14.03
C HIS A 238 9.06 15.10 -13.37
N ARG A 239 9.61 15.34 -12.18
CA ARG A 239 9.35 16.55 -11.40
C ARG A 239 9.72 17.86 -12.14
N SER A 240 10.91 17.94 -12.74
CA SER A 240 11.36 19.16 -13.43
C SER A 240 10.46 19.54 -14.60
N ARG A 241 10.04 18.57 -15.41
CA ARG A 241 9.05 18.79 -16.48
C ARG A 241 7.70 19.21 -15.93
N THR A 242 7.24 18.54 -14.86
CA THR A 242 5.96 18.90 -14.20
C THR A 242 5.96 20.34 -13.72
N MET A 243 7.01 20.79 -13.05
CA MET A 243 7.13 22.18 -12.58
C MET A 243 7.12 23.19 -13.73
N ALA A 244 7.84 22.90 -14.81
CA ALA A 244 7.83 23.76 -16.01
C ALA A 244 6.44 23.81 -16.66
N ILE A 245 5.73 22.68 -16.75
CA ILE A 245 4.38 22.60 -17.30
C ILE A 245 3.39 23.38 -16.42
N VAL A 246 3.49 23.27 -15.09
CA VAL A 246 2.65 24.04 -14.16
C VAL A 246 2.90 25.55 -14.29
N ALA A 247 4.17 25.96 -14.45
CA ALA A 247 4.54 27.35 -14.65
C ALA A 247 3.99 27.91 -15.98
N GLU A 248 4.02 27.12 -17.06
CA GLU A 248 3.52 27.51 -18.40
C GLU A 248 1.99 27.57 -18.47
N LEU A 249 1.30 26.52 -17.96
CA LEU A 249 -0.16 26.45 -17.99
C LEU A 249 -0.80 27.41 -17.00
N GLY A 250 -0.24 27.52 -15.81
CA GLY A 250 -0.78 28.28 -14.70
C GLY A 250 -1.99 27.62 -14.01
N ALA A 251 -2.14 27.86 -12.73
CA ALA A 251 -3.24 27.30 -11.93
C ALA A 251 -4.65 27.73 -12.41
N PRO A 252 -4.87 29.00 -12.86
CA PRO A 252 -6.18 29.38 -13.36
C PRO A 252 -6.65 28.59 -14.58
N ARG A 253 -5.77 28.31 -15.55
CA ARG A 253 -6.12 27.53 -16.74
C ARG A 253 -6.40 26.09 -16.41
N LEU A 254 -5.57 25.46 -15.54
CA LEU A 254 -5.77 24.10 -15.07
C LEU A 254 -7.12 23.94 -14.37
N SER A 255 -7.52 24.89 -13.52
CA SER A 255 -8.83 24.86 -12.87
C SER A 255 -9.98 25.13 -13.85
N ALA A 256 -9.82 26.03 -14.83
CA ALA A 256 -10.83 26.31 -15.83
C ALA A 256 -11.14 25.07 -16.69
N VAL A 257 -10.10 24.33 -17.13
CA VAL A 257 -10.28 23.09 -17.90
C VAL A 257 -10.95 21.99 -17.07
N LEU A 258 -10.72 21.94 -15.76
CA LEU A 258 -11.43 21.03 -14.86
C LEU A 258 -12.92 21.34 -14.79
N GLY A 259 -13.31 22.62 -14.85
CA GLY A 259 -14.69 23.10 -14.73
C GLY A 259 -15.55 22.99 -15.99
N VAL A 260 -15.03 22.51 -17.13
CA VAL A 260 -15.79 22.45 -18.41
C VAL A 260 -16.97 21.46 -18.34
N GLU A 261 -17.97 21.67 -19.17
CA GLU A 261 -19.18 20.82 -19.21
C GLU A 261 -18.89 19.38 -19.71
N HIS A 262 -17.89 19.22 -20.58
CA HIS A 262 -17.60 17.93 -21.17
C HIS A 262 -16.95 17.00 -20.13
N GLU A 263 -17.68 16.00 -19.65
CA GLU A 263 -17.29 15.11 -18.54
C GLU A 263 -15.92 14.44 -18.73
N GLN A 264 -15.64 13.88 -19.92
CA GLN A 264 -14.36 13.21 -20.18
C GLN A 264 -13.17 14.19 -20.17
N VAL A 265 -13.36 15.44 -20.59
CA VAL A 265 -12.32 16.49 -20.53
C VAL A 265 -12.06 16.86 -19.08
N SER A 266 -13.11 17.08 -18.29
CA SER A 266 -12.99 17.33 -16.85
C SER A 266 -12.27 16.18 -16.12
N LEU A 267 -12.61 14.93 -16.44
CA LEU A 267 -11.93 13.75 -15.87
C LEU A 267 -10.45 13.66 -16.28
N ALA A 268 -10.13 13.94 -17.53
CA ALA A 268 -8.74 13.97 -18.01
C ALA A 268 -7.93 15.09 -17.32
N ALA A 269 -8.54 16.26 -17.10
CA ALA A 269 -7.94 17.36 -16.34
C ALA A 269 -7.72 16.96 -14.87
N CYS A 270 -8.67 16.24 -14.27
CA CYS A 270 -8.55 15.70 -12.92
C CYS A 270 -7.35 14.76 -12.82
N ASN A 271 -7.16 13.85 -13.78
CA ASN A 271 -6.02 12.94 -13.82
C ASN A 271 -4.69 13.67 -13.98
N LEU A 272 -4.64 14.71 -14.80
CA LEU A 272 -3.44 15.57 -14.93
C LEU A 272 -3.10 16.24 -13.60
N LEU A 273 -4.08 16.89 -12.97
CA LEU A 273 -3.89 17.53 -11.68
C LEU A 273 -3.45 16.53 -10.59
N HIS A 274 -3.92 15.30 -10.66
CA HIS A 274 -3.48 14.23 -9.76
C HIS A 274 -1.98 13.97 -9.86
N VAL A 275 -1.47 13.77 -11.09
CA VAL A 275 -0.05 13.55 -11.35
C VAL A 275 0.78 14.77 -10.93
N ILE A 276 0.28 15.98 -11.16
CA ILE A 276 0.93 17.23 -10.72
C ILE A 276 1.03 17.26 -9.18
N PHE A 277 -0.06 17.01 -8.47
CA PHE A 277 -0.08 17.00 -7.02
C PHE A 277 0.84 15.95 -6.40
N ASP A 278 0.89 14.74 -6.96
CA ASP A 278 1.78 13.70 -6.50
C ASP A 278 3.26 14.11 -6.67
N SER A 279 3.60 14.71 -7.82
CA SER A 279 4.94 15.24 -8.09
C SER A 279 5.34 16.38 -7.13
N LEU A 280 4.39 17.30 -6.81
CA LEU A 280 4.64 18.38 -5.84
C LEU A 280 4.83 17.85 -4.42
N LYS A 281 4.03 16.84 -3.99
CA LYS A 281 4.13 16.24 -2.65
C LYS A 281 5.39 15.40 -2.46
N GLU A 282 5.84 14.66 -3.46
CA GLU A 282 7.10 13.92 -3.38
C GLU A 282 8.30 14.83 -3.14
N GLY A 283 8.27 16.02 -3.72
CA GLY A 283 9.27 17.04 -3.46
C GLY A 283 9.35 17.48 -2.02
N LEU A 284 8.21 17.64 -1.36
CA LEU A 284 8.14 18.04 0.05
C LEU A 284 8.63 16.95 1.02
N GLN A 285 8.54 15.66 0.65
CA GLN A 285 8.98 14.54 1.51
C GLN A 285 10.48 14.27 1.46
N LYS A 286 11.13 14.48 0.32
CA LYS A 286 12.58 14.19 0.15
C LYS A 286 13.49 15.21 0.81
N ASP A 287 13.04 16.44 0.99
CA ASP A 287 13.85 17.59 1.42
C ASP A 287 13.93 17.78 2.95
N PHE A 288 13.24 16.96 3.76
CA PHE A 288 13.34 17.02 5.23
C PHE A 288 14.69 16.56 5.82
N ARG A 289 15.66 16.20 4.99
CA ARG A 289 17.02 15.80 5.39
C ARG A 289 18.07 16.90 5.19
N GLY A 290 17.71 18.14 5.48
CA GLY A 290 18.67 19.18 5.81
C GLY A 290 19.23 20.01 4.67
N LYS A 291 18.36 20.75 3.93
CA LYS A 291 18.62 22.08 3.37
C LYS A 291 17.29 22.67 2.96
N GLU A 292 16.94 23.84 3.47
CA GLU A 292 15.85 24.67 2.94
C GLU A 292 16.29 25.24 1.57
N ASP A 293 16.16 24.44 0.52
CA ASP A 293 16.40 24.92 -0.82
C ASP A 293 15.15 25.65 -1.36
N ALA A 294 15.36 26.70 -2.13
CA ALA A 294 14.31 27.53 -2.78
C ALA A 294 13.25 26.70 -3.51
N VAL A 295 13.60 25.50 -3.99
CA VAL A 295 12.73 24.54 -4.68
C VAL A 295 11.62 23.98 -3.78
N VAL A 296 11.82 23.85 -2.46
CA VAL A 296 10.80 23.40 -1.48
C VAL A 296 9.76 24.48 -1.28
N LEU A 297 10.18 25.74 -1.15
CA LEU A 297 9.31 26.90 -1.00
C LEU A 297 8.41 27.08 -2.22
N ASP A 298 8.91 26.90 -3.43
CA ASP A 298 8.15 27.00 -4.67
C ASP A 298 7.11 25.86 -4.79
N SER A 299 7.45 24.63 -4.47
CA SER A 299 6.50 23.50 -4.50
C SER A 299 5.34 23.68 -3.50
N SER A 300 5.62 24.20 -2.30
CA SER A 300 4.59 24.49 -1.29
C SER A 300 3.68 25.64 -1.73
N ARG A 301 4.23 26.66 -2.37
CA ARG A 301 3.48 27.81 -2.91
C ARG A 301 2.58 27.38 -4.05
N ASP A 302 3.09 26.59 -5.01
CA ASP A 302 2.32 26.14 -6.15
C ASP A 302 1.21 25.17 -5.74
N LEU A 303 1.48 24.30 -4.77
CA LEU A 303 0.47 23.44 -4.15
C LEU A 303 -0.69 24.23 -3.56
N LYS A 304 -0.40 25.25 -2.74
CA LYS A 304 -1.43 26.12 -2.14
C LYS A 304 -2.17 26.93 -3.19
N LEU A 305 -1.47 27.39 -4.23
CA LEU A 305 -2.10 28.16 -5.32
C LEU A 305 -3.08 27.29 -6.10
N LEU A 306 -2.73 26.08 -6.47
CA LEU A 306 -3.63 25.12 -7.14
C LEU A 306 -4.84 24.79 -6.26
N ILE A 307 -4.64 24.50 -4.97
CA ILE A 307 -5.74 24.23 -4.03
C ILE A 307 -6.65 25.43 -3.90
N LYS A 308 -6.11 26.67 -3.86
CA LYS A 308 -6.91 27.90 -3.82
C LYS A 308 -7.84 27.97 -5.02
N HIS A 309 -7.34 27.73 -6.24
CA HIS A 309 -8.17 27.75 -7.44
C HIS A 309 -9.20 26.61 -7.48
N LEU A 310 -8.90 25.44 -6.93
CA LEU A 310 -9.89 24.38 -6.76
C LEU A 310 -11.01 24.80 -5.80
N LEU A 311 -10.68 25.45 -4.68
CA LEU A 311 -11.66 25.98 -3.75
C LEU A 311 -12.52 27.09 -4.36
N GLU A 312 -11.96 27.92 -5.25
CA GLU A 312 -12.69 28.94 -6.00
C GLU A 312 -13.65 28.30 -7.01
N LEU A 313 -13.22 27.22 -7.68
CA LEU A 313 -14.05 26.45 -8.61
C LEU A 313 -15.29 25.85 -7.94
N LEU A 314 -15.23 25.48 -6.66
CA LEU A 314 -16.37 24.92 -5.94
C LEU A 314 -17.60 25.83 -5.94
N VAL A 315 -17.40 27.13 -5.90
CA VAL A 315 -18.48 28.15 -5.82
C VAL A 315 -18.68 28.95 -7.11
N LEU A 316 -17.93 28.61 -8.16
CA LEU A 316 -18.04 29.28 -9.46
C LEU A 316 -19.32 28.83 -10.18
N GLU A 317 -20.26 29.76 -10.45
CA GLU A 317 -21.54 29.46 -11.09
C GLU A 317 -21.36 28.79 -12.47
N GLY A 318 -20.37 29.22 -13.25
CA GLY A 318 -20.06 28.67 -14.57
C GLY A 318 -19.33 27.31 -14.57
N ALA A 319 -19.02 26.76 -13.43
CA ALA A 319 -18.40 25.44 -13.35
C ALA A 319 -19.45 24.34 -13.54
N SER A 320 -19.11 23.30 -14.31
CA SER A 320 -19.98 22.13 -14.45
C SER A 320 -20.14 21.34 -13.14
N ALA A 321 -21.22 20.58 -13.03
CA ALA A 321 -21.46 19.71 -11.87
C ALA A 321 -20.36 18.66 -11.72
N HIS A 322 -19.94 18.02 -12.82
CA HIS A 322 -18.83 17.05 -12.83
C HIS A 322 -17.47 17.70 -12.52
N GLY A 323 -17.23 18.92 -13.01
CA GLY A 323 -16.03 19.69 -12.68
C GLY A 323 -15.91 20.00 -11.20
N ARG A 324 -17.04 20.33 -10.56
CA ARG A 324 -17.11 20.57 -9.12
C ARG A 324 -16.85 19.30 -8.32
N ASP A 325 -17.42 18.18 -8.73
CA ASP A 325 -17.16 16.89 -8.11
C ASP A 325 -15.70 16.46 -8.25
N ASN A 326 -15.10 16.67 -9.43
CA ASN A 326 -13.68 16.38 -9.64
C ASN A 326 -12.77 17.28 -8.78
N ALA A 327 -13.14 18.54 -8.56
CA ALA A 327 -12.41 19.41 -7.64
C ALA A 327 -12.51 18.93 -6.18
N LEU A 328 -13.71 18.55 -5.72
CA LEU A 328 -13.89 17.95 -4.40
C LEU A 328 -13.06 16.68 -4.25
N ASN A 329 -13.05 15.83 -5.25
CA ASN A 329 -12.30 14.58 -5.27
C ASN A 329 -10.79 14.77 -5.16
N LEU A 330 -10.26 15.77 -5.87
CA LEU A 330 -8.85 16.16 -5.75
C LEU A 330 -8.54 16.68 -4.34
N LEU A 331 -9.39 17.54 -3.78
CA LEU A 331 -9.21 18.05 -2.40
C LEU A 331 -9.24 16.93 -1.37
N ILE A 332 -10.16 15.96 -1.50
CA ILE A 332 -10.27 14.78 -0.61
C ILE A 332 -8.98 13.94 -0.63
N LYS A 333 -8.32 13.80 -1.77
CA LYS A 333 -7.09 13.02 -1.89
C LYS A 333 -5.82 13.81 -1.50
N VAL A 334 -5.81 15.10 -1.81
CA VAL A 334 -4.58 15.90 -1.73
C VAL A 334 -4.42 16.55 -0.36
N VAL A 335 -5.49 17.03 0.26
CA VAL A 335 -5.39 17.87 1.46
C VAL A 335 -5.11 17.05 2.72
N PRO A 336 -5.87 16.00 3.06
CA PRO A 336 -5.65 15.25 4.30
C PRO A 336 -4.31 14.51 4.32
N ARG A 337 -3.81 14.23 5.52
CA ARG A 337 -2.63 13.39 5.72
C ARG A 337 -2.85 11.99 5.17
N LYS A 338 -1.81 11.39 4.59
CA LYS A 338 -1.86 10.00 4.10
C LYS A 338 -1.82 8.99 5.26
N SER A 339 -1.25 9.38 6.40
CA SER A 339 -1.12 8.53 7.59
C SER A 339 -1.22 9.34 8.87
N PRO A 340 -1.82 8.80 9.94
CA PRO A 340 -1.80 9.43 11.28
C PRO A 340 -0.40 9.68 11.82
N LYS A 341 0.61 8.97 11.31
CA LYS A 341 2.04 9.12 11.67
C LYS A 341 2.68 10.38 11.07
N GLU A 342 2.05 11.02 10.09
CA GLU A 342 2.52 12.29 9.55
C GLU A 342 2.29 13.41 10.59
N SER A 343 3.37 14.12 10.93
CA SER A 343 3.32 15.13 12.00
C SER A 343 2.68 16.45 11.60
N ASN A 344 2.47 16.72 10.30
CA ASN A 344 2.06 18.03 9.80
C ASN A 344 0.64 18.02 9.21
N ASN A 345 -0.30 18.76 9.84
CA ASN A 345 -1.67 19.00 9.34
C ASN A 345 -1.88 20.45 8.85
N SER A 346 -0.79 21.18 8.61
CA SER A 346 -0.87 22.62 8.26
C SER A 346 -1.67 22.91 6.99
N LEU A 347 -1.69 21.96 6.05
CA LEU A 347 -2.46 22.10 4.81
C LEU A 347 -3.96 22.00 5.07
N SER A 348 -4.40 21.07 5.93
CA SER A 348 -5.80 20.93 6.35
C SER A 348 -6.26 22.16 7.11
N LEU A 349 -5.45 22.67 8.04
CA LEU A 349 -5.74 23.92 8.77
C LEU A 349 -5.85 25.12 7.81
N TRP A 350 -4.94 25.22 6.85
CA TRP A 350 -4.99 26.28 5.84
C TRP A 350 -6.25 26.20 4.97
N VAL A 351 -6.66 24.99 4.56
CA VAL A 351 -7.90 24.79 3.78
C VAL A 351 -9.13 25.12 4.63
N ILE A 352 -9.15 24.79 5.92
CA ILE A 352 -10.23 25.17 6.83
C ILE A 352 -10.34 26.71 6.91
N ASP A 353 -9.22 27.41 7.09
CA ASP A 353 -9.20 28.87 7.14
C ASP A 353 -9.68 29.54 5.83
N GLN A 354 -9.19 29.08 4.70
CA GLN A 354 -9.42 29.72 3.39
C GLN A 354 -10.63 29.17 2.61
N GLY A 355 -11.09 27.95 2.92
CA GLY A 355 -12.03 27.23 2.06
C GLY A 355 -13.23 26.62 2.75
N LEU A 356 -13.29 26.53 4.09
CA LEU A 356 -14.40 25.86 4.78
C LEU A 356 -15.76 26.40 4.35
N LYS A 357 -15.91 27.74 4.29
CA LYS A 357 -17.15 28.38 3.85
C LYS A 357 -17.56 27.97 2.44
N LYS A 358 -16.60 27.82 1.52
CA LYS A 358 -16.85 27.41 0.13
C LYS A 358 -17.29 25.95 0.06
N ILE A 359 -16.73 25.09 0.89
CA ILE A 359 -17.13 23.68 0.98
C ILE A 359 -18.55 23.57 1.57
N LEU A 360 -18.83 24.35 2.64
CA LEU A 360 -20.17 24.44 3.21
C LEU A 360 -21.20 25.02 2.25
N GLU A 361 -20.79 25.93 1.35
CA GLU A 361 -21.64 26.47 0.29
C GLU A 361 -22.14 25.37 -0.66
N VAL A 362 -21.27 24.44 -1.07
CA VAL A 362 -21.67 23.26 -1.84
C VAL A 362 -22.60 22.37 -1.00
N GLY A 363 -22.25 22.10 0.25
CA GLY A 363 -23.05 21.27 1.16
C GLY A 363 -24.43 21.86 1.48
N SER A 364 -24.57 23.21 1.48
CA SER A 364 -25.80 23.93 1.78
C SER A 364 -26.72 24.13 0.59
N THR A 365 -26.26 23.84 -0.63
CA THR A 365 -27.03 24.08 -1.85
C THR A 365 -28.31 23.24 -1.87
N VAL A 366 -29.46 23.87 -2.01
CA VAL A 366 -30.76 23.23 -2.17
C VAL A 366 -31.11 23.20 -3.65
N CYS A 367 -31.29 21.99 -4.21
CA CYS A 367 -31.60 21.80 -5.62
C CYS A 367 -32.94 22.50 -6.00
N GLY A 368 -32.95 23.21 -7.10
CA GLY A 368 -34.17 23.90 -7.62
C GLY A 368 -34.45 25.26 -6.99
N SER A 369 -33.59 25.79 -6.11
CA SER A 369 -33.66 27.17 -5.62
C SER A 369 -32.97 28.15 -6.57
N LEU A 370 -33.44 29.43 -6.60
CA LEU A 370 -32.79 30.48 -7.37
C LEU A 370 -31.32 30.64 -6.94
N GLY A 371 -30.38 30.63 -7.93
CA GLY A 371 -28.95 30.71 -7.66
C GLY A 371 -28.31 29.43 -7.12
N SER A 372 -28.98 28.25 -7.29
CA SER A 372 -28.39 26.97 -6.92
C SER A 372 -27.20 26.60 -7.84
N LEU A 373 -26.09 26.17 -7.23
CA LEU A 373 -24.93 25.69 -8.00
C LEU A 373 -25.31 24.44 -8.80
N PRO A 374 -24.82 24.28 -10.06
CA PRO A 374 -24.93 22.99 -10.76
C PRO A 374 -24.28 21.87 -9.95
N MET A 375 -25.03 20.84 -9.61
CA MET A 375 -24.59 19.74 -8.76
C MET A 375 -25.04 18.41 -9.31
N THR A 376 -24.25 17.35 -9.08
CA THR A 376 -24.65 15.98 -9.24
C THR A 376 -25.26 15.44 -7.94
N GLU A 377 -25.80 14.24 -7.96
CA GLU A 377 -26.25 13.56 -6.73
C GLU A 377 -25.12 13.28 -5.73
N ASN A 378 -23.87 13.22 -6.22
CA ASN A 378 -22.68 12.95 -5.41
C ASN A 378 -22.02 14.19 -4.79
N SER A 379 -22.33 15.39 -5.27
CA SER A 379 -21.62 16.62 -4.88
C SER A 379 -21.72 16.89 -3.38
N ARG A 380 -22.92 16.76 -2.78
CA ARG A 380 -23.12 16.92 -1.33
C ARG A 380 -22.39 15.88 -0.50
N MET A 381 -22.45 14.61 -0.93
CA MET A 381 -21.74 13.54 -0.27
C MET A 381 -20.22 13.76 -0.30
N SER A 382 -19.68 14.16 -1.44
CA SER A 382 -18.25 14.49 -1.57
C SER A 382 -17.86 15.66 -0.66
N ALA A 383 -18.70 16.69 -0.55
CA ALA A 383 -18.49 17.79 0.39
C ALA A 383 -18.48 17.29 1.87
N SER A 384 -19.44 16.43 2.23
CA SER A 384 -19.49 15.82 3.57
C SER A 384 -18.26 14.97 3.87
N VAL A 385 -17.79 14.18 2.90
CA VAL A 385 -16.55 13.37 3.02
C VAL A 385 -15.32 14.26 3.20
N LEU A 386 -15.22 15.35 2.44
CA LEU A 386 -14.12 16.31 2.60
C LEU A 386 -14.12 16.95 3.98
N LEU A 387 -15.30 17.39 4.46
CA LEU A 387 -15.46 17.97 5.81
C LEU A 387 -15.06 16.95 6.90
N SER A 388 -15.47 15.69 6.78
CA SER A 388 -15.09 14.63 7.71
C SER A 388 -13.57 14.44 7.76
N LYS A 389 -12.92 14.33 6.61
CA LYS A 389 -11.47 14.15 6.54
C LYS A 389 -10.67 15.34 7.06
N LEU A 390 -11.15 16.58 6.83
CA LEU A 390 -10.54 17.77 7.41
C LEU A 390 -10.65 17.76 8.93
N TYR A 391 -11.82 17.35 9.45
CA TYR A 391 -12.06 17.26 10.89
C TYR A 391 -11.24 16.16 11.57
N GLU A 392 -11.16 14.99 10.97
CA GLU A 392 -10.33 13.85 11.42
C GLU A 392 -8.83 14.22 11.48
N ASP A 393 -8.40 15.17 10.66
CA ASP A 393 -7.01 15.61 10.56
C ASP A 393 -6.61 16.60 11.66
N LEU A 394 -7.59 17.13 12.43
CA LEU A 394 -7.36 18.04 13.55
C LEU A 394 -6.78 17.29 14.75
N LYS A 395 -5.76 17.90 15.38
CA LYS A 395 -4.95 17.24 16.39
C LYS A 395 -5.32 17.58 17.82
N CYS A 396 -5.84 18.78 18.05
CA CYS A 396 -6.14 19.27 19.39
C CYS A 396 -7.54 19.86 19.48
N ASP A 397 -8.04 19.96 20.69
CA ASP A 397 -9.39 20.46 20.95
C ASP A 397 -9.57 21.93 20.53
N ALA A 398 -8.53 22.74 20.58
CA ALA A 398 -8.59 24.12 20.11
C ALA A 398 -8.83 24.19 18.58
N GLU A 399 -8.21 23.32 17.78
CA GLU A 399 -8.44 23.23 16.34
C GLU A 399 -9.87 22.78 16.04
N ARG A 400 -10.37 21.78 16.80
CA ARG A 400 -11.75 21.29 16.67
C ARG A 400 -12.76 22.34 17.08
N GLU A 401 -12.51 23.07 18.17
CA GLU A 401 -13.38 24.14 18.62
C GLU A 401 -13.46 25.27 17.59
N ASN A 402 -12.33 25.67 16.99
CA ASN A 402 -12.34 26.63 15.88
C ASN A 402 -13.18 26.14 14.69
N PHE A 403 -13.05 24.86 14.32
CA PHE A 403 -13.87 24.28 13.26
C PHE A 403 -15.35 24.34 13.59
N HIS A 404 -15.73 24.01 14.83
CA HIS A 404 -17.10 24.08 15.31
C HIS A 404 -17.65 25.52 15.23
N HIS A 405 -16.91 26.51 15.71
CA HIS A 405 -17.31 27.91 15.64
C HIS A 405 -17.53 28.37 14.19
N LEU A 406 -16.64 28.03 13.28
CA LEU A 406 -16.80 28.39 11.86
C LEU A 406 -18.06 27.77 11.25
N CYS A 407 -18.42 26.54 11.64
CA CYS A 407 -19.65 25.89 11.20
C CYS A 407 -20.89 26.51 11.84
N GLU A 408 -20.84 26.82 13.14
CA GLU A 408 -21.94 27.52 13.85
C GLU A 408 -22.20 28.89 13.23
N ASP A 409 -21.16 29.70 13.03
CA ASP A 409 -21.27 31.03 12.42
C ASP A 409 -21.88 30.98 11.03
N TYR A 410 -21.49 29.97 10.22
CA TYR A 410 -22.06 29.78 8.89
C TYR A 410 -23.55 29.44 8.96
N VAL A 411 -23.95 28.50 9.84
CA VAL A 411 -25.36 28.12 10.00
C VAL A 411 -26.18 29.27 10.54
N ARG A 412 -25.70 30.01 11.58
CA ARG A 412 -26.39 31.20 12.13
C ARG A 412 -26.58 32.28 11.10
N SER A 413 -25.57 32.55 10.28
CA SER A 413 -25.64 33.56 9.23
C SER A 413 -26.79 33.35 8.24
N TRP A 414 -27.13 32.07 7.95
CA TRP A 414 -28.25 31.73 7.10
C TRP A 414 -29.58 31.61 7.86
N PHE A 415 -29.55 31.16 9.13
CA PHE A 415 -30.76 30.88 9.90
C PHE A 415 -31.39 32.12 10.51
N GLU A 416 -30.61 33.02 11.12
CA GLU A 416 -31.08 34.15 11.91
C GLU A 416 -31.49 35.38 11.06
N GLY A 417 -30.88 35.56 9.89
CA GLY A 417 -31.05 36.77 9.08
C GLY A 417 -31.95 36.62 7.86
N HIS A 418 -32.48 35.42 7.58
CA HIS A 418 -33.11 35.13 6.29
C HIS A 418 -34.51 34.50 6.46
N GLU A 419 -35.35 34.75 5.45
CA GLU A 419 -36.62 34.11 5.25
C GLU A 419 -36.44 32.61 4.97
N LEU A 420 -37.50 31.90 4.62
CA LEU A 420 -37.52 30.45 4.38
C LEU A 420 -36.37 29.92 3.54
N PRO A 421 -35.88 30.54 2.46
CA PRO A 421 -34.73 30.04 1.69
C PRO A 421 -33.44 29.95 2.51
N GLY A 422 -33.17 30.87 3.39
CA GLY A 422 -31.99 30.86 4.26
C GLY A 422 -32.09 29.75 5.30
N LYS A 423 -33.26 29.55 5.90
CA LYS A 423 -33.51 28.45 6.85
C LYS A 423 -33.31 27.10 6.20
N LEU A 424 -33.76 26.90 4.95
CA LEU A 424 -33.54 25.67 4.19
C LEU A 424 -32.04 25.40 3.95
N ARG A 425 -31.27 26.45 3.60
CA ARG A 425 -29.81 26.33 3.45
C ARG A 425 -29.14 25.95 4.78
N ALA A 426 -29.53 26.56 5.87
CA ALA A 426 -29.04 26.23 7.21
C ALA A 426 -29.33 24.78 7.56
N ILE A 427 -30.55 24.29 7.37
CA ILE A 427 -30.94 22.90 7.62
C ILE A 427 -30.19 21.94 6.70
N GLN A 428 -29.99 22.29 5.42
CA GLN A 428 -29.21 21.48 4.49
C GLN A 428 -27.75 21.36 4.94
N THR A 429 -27.17 22.46 5.48
CA THR A 429 -25.83 22.46 6.05
C THR A 429 -25.74 21.54 7.26
N VAL A 430 -26.74 21.58 8.14
CA VAL A 430 -26.82 20.65 9.30
C VAL A 430 -26.85 19.22 8.83
N SER A 431 -27.65 18.88 7.81
CA SER A 431 -27.72 17.54 7.24
C SER A 431 -26.38 17.10 6.66
N CYS A 432 -25.68 17.99 5.94
CA CYS A 432 -24.35 17.73 5.39
C CYS A 432 -23.29 17.47 6.47
N LEU A 433 -23.29 18.24 7.56
CA LEU A 433 -22.38 18.07 8.69
C LEU A 433 -22.68 16.81 9.49
N LEU A 434 -23.95 16.42 9.63
CA LEU A 434 -24.33 15.17 10.29
C LEU A 434 -23.89 13.93 9.50
N GLN A 435 -23.84 14.01 8.18
CA GLN A 435 -23.28 12.96 7.31
C GLN A 435 -21.75 12.95 7.29
N GLY A 436 -21.12 14.10 7.55
CA GLY A 436 -19.68 14.28 7.60
C GLY A 436 -19.15 14.22 9.03
N PRO A 437 -18.57 15.32 9.55
CA PRO A 437 -18.12 15.39 10.95
C PRO A 437 -19.29 15.48 11.90
N SER A 438 -19.82 14.33 12.32
CA SER A 438 -21.06 14.22 13.10
C SER A 438 -21.03 15.06 14.40
N ASP A 439 -19.85 15.28 15.01
CA ASP A 439 -19.71 16.12 16.21
C ASP A 439 -20.03 17.58 15.91
N ALA A 440 -19.54 18.12 14.80
CA ALA A 440 -19.89 19.46 14.33
C ALA A 440 -21.38 19.53 13.93
N GLY A 441 -21.88 18.52 13.23
CA GLY A 441 -23.31 18.41 12.90
C GLY A 441 -24.21 18.40 14.12
N ASN A 442 -23.81 17.69 15.17
CA ASN A 442 -24.54 17.62 16.44
C ASN A 442 -24.61 18.98 17.15
N ARG A 443 -23.52 19.70 17.12
CA ARG A 443 -23.39 20.98 17.77
C ARG A 443 -24.26 22.07 17.08
N VAL A 444 -24.24 22.12 15.75
CA VAL A 444 -25.12 23.03 15.00
C VAL A 444 -26.59 22.67 15.10
N LEU A 445 -26.94 21.38 15.26
CA LEU A 445 -28.31 20.93 15.46
C LEU A 445 -28.88 21.39 16.81
N GLU A 446 -28.02 21.59 17.82
CA GLU A 446 -28.39 22.08 19.17
C GLU A 446 -28.65 23.59 19.20
N LEU A 447 -28.41 24.32 18.12
CA LEU A 447 -28.75 25.74 18.03
C LEU A 447 -30.26 25.96 18.13
N GLU A 448 -30.66 27.03 18.84
CA GLU A 448 -32.07 27.36 19.15
C GLU A 448 -32.91 27.45 17.86
N GLY A 449 -34.03 26.75 17.81
CA GLY A 449 -35.02 26.78 16.72
C GLY A 449 -34.68 25.91 15.48
N ILE A 450 -33.48 25.33 15.37
CA ILE A 450 -33.12 24.47 14.21
C ILE A 450 -34.00 23.22 14.19
N MET A 451 -34.09 22.46 15.29
CA MET A 451 -34.87 21.23 15.35
C MET A 451 -36.36 21.51 15.15
N ASP A 452 -36.90 22.56 15.75
CA ASP A 452 -38.32 22.95 15.57
C ASP A 452 -38.62 23.30 14.11
N SER A 453 -37.67 23.98 13.43
CA SER A 453 -37.79 24.27 12.00
C SER A 453 -37.74 23.01 11.14
N VAL A 454 -36.88 22.01 11.47
CA VAL A 454 -36.83 20.73 10.80
C VAL A 454 -38.17 20.02 10.90
N LEU A 455 -38.72 19.89 12.12
CA LEU A 455 -40.02 19.25 12.34
C LEU A 455 -41.18 19.94 11.62
N SER A 456 -41.19 21.28 11.67
CA SER A 456 -42.21 22.08 10.98
C SER A 456 -42.15 21.91 9.45
N LEU A 457 -40.95 21.91 8.86
CA LEU A 457 -40.76 21.77 7.41
C LEU A 457 -41.02 20.34 6.90
N CYS A 458 -40.96 19.32 7.76
CA CYS A 458 -41.40 17.97 7.39
C CYS A 458 -42.90 17.92 7.00
N ALA A 459 -43.70 18.86 7.48
CA ALA A 459 -45.10 18.99 7.12
C ALA A 459 -45.36 19.97 5.95
N SER A 460 -44.31 20.48 5.30
CA SER A 460 -44.39 21.44 4.19
C SER A 460 -45.09 20.86 2.97
N VAL A 461 -45.83 21.69 2.26
CA VAL A 461 -46.48 21.34 0.98
C VAL A 461 -45.44 21.26 -0.14
N SER A 462 -44.34 21.98 -0.03
CA SER A 462 -43.27 21.97 -1.04
C SER A 462 -42.40 20.71 -0.91
N GLU A 463 -42.32 19.93 -1.98
CA GLU A 463 -41.49 18.74 -2.05
C GLU A 463 -40.02 19.01 -1.67
N ALA A 464 -39.43 20.06 -2.26
CA ALA A 464 -38.05 20.42 -2.01
C ALA A 464 -37.77 20.75 -0.53
N HIS A 465 -38.69 21.47 0.11
CA HIS A 465 -38.60 21.82 1.53
C HIS A 465 -38.75 20.58 2.43
N GLN A 466 -39.72 19.72 2.08
CA GLN A 466 -39.99 18.50 2.82
C GLN A 466 -38.81 17.52 2.71
N LEU A 467 -38.19 17.40 1.52
CA LEU A 467 -37.00 16.55 1.32
C LEU A 467 -35.83 16.99 2.22
N VAL A 468 -35.49 18.28 2.24
CA VAL A 468 -34.41 18.82 3.08
C VAL A 468 -34.66 18.51 4.55
N ALA A 469 -35.90 18.71 5.01
CA ALA A 469 -36.25 18.49 6.41
C ALA A 469 -36.27 17.00 6.80
N VAL A 470 -36.81 16.13 5.96
CA VAL A 470 -36.86 14.69 6.23
C VAL A 470 -35.45 14.09 6.21
N GLU A 471 -34.57 14.49 5.28
CA GLU A 471 -33.17 14.07 5.27
C GLU A 471 -32.42 14.53 6.53
N ALA A 472 -32.60 15.78 6.95
CA ALA A 472 -32.00 16.28 8.18
C ALA A 472 -32.49 15.52 9.41
N LEU A 473 -33.76 15.18 9.47
CA LEU A 473 -34.36 14.40 10.57
C LEU A 473 -33.78 12.99 10.63
N ILE A 474 -33.58 12.34 9.47
CA ILE A 474 -32.97 11.00 9.39
C ILE A 474 -31.52 11.04 9.91
N HIS A 475 -30.75 12.02 9.48
CA HIS A 475 -29.34 12.15 9.90
C HIS A 475 -29.24 12.54 11.39
N ALA A 476 -30.19 13.30 11.92
CA ALA A 476 -30.25 13.68 13.35
C ALA A 476 -30.53 12.49 14.28
N ALA A 477 -31.09 11.38 13.77
CA ALA A 477 -31.54 10.23 14.56
C ALA A 477 -30.43 9.29 15.06
N ASP A 478 -29.14 9.66 14.95
CA ASP A 478 -27.99 8.79 15.29
C ASP A 478 -27.72 8.66 16.80
N LYS A 479 -28.02 9.64 17.62
CA LYS A 479 -27.75 9.57 19.06
C LYS A 479 -28.95 9.04 19.82
N ALA A 480 -28.74 8.08 20.75
CA ALA A 480 -29.78 7.42 21.52
C ALA A 480 -30.75 8.40 22.23
N LYS A 481 -30.25 9.49 22.84
CA LYS A 481 -31.09 10.50 23.48
C LYS A 481 -32.00 11.25 22.49
N ARG A 482 -31.51 11.54 21.28
CA ARG A 482 -32.28 12.17 20.21
C ARG A 482 -33.21 11.20 19.53
N ALA A 483 -32.78 9.96 19.35
CA ALA A 483 -33.66 8.91 18.85
C ALA A 483 -34.90 8.75 19.74
N SER A 484 -34.77 8.84 21.05
CA SER A 484 -35.92 8.81 21.99
C SER A 484 -36.84 10.01 21.80
N PHE A 485 -36.29 11.24 21.65
CA PHE A 485 -37.10 12.44 21.39
C PHE A 485 -37.80 12.37 20.02
N ILE A 486 -37.05 11.95 18.97
CA ILE A 486 -37.63 11.78 17.64
C ILE A 486 -38.65 10.65 17.60
N THR A 487 -38.46 9.55 18.35
CA THR A 487 -39.42 8.48 18.48
C THR A 487 -40.74 8.98 19.11
N ALA A 488 -40.66 9.80 20.13
CA ALA A 488 -41.83 10.36 20.75
C ALA A 488 -42.61 11.34 19.84
N ASN A 489 -41.92 12.17 19.07
CA ASN A 489 -42.51 13.27 18.31
C ASN A 489 -42.54 13.03 16.80
N GLY A 490 -41.58 12.28 16.25
CA GLY A 490 -41.33 12.14 14.81
C GLY A 490 -41.85 10.85 14.18
N VAL A 491 -42.03 9.75 14.94
CA VAL A 491 -42.49 8.45 14.37
C VAL A 491 -43.86 8.58 13.74
N SER A 492 -44.81 9.24 14.43
CA SER A 492 -46.14 9.50 13.89
C SER A 492 -46.08 10.34 12.61
N LEU A 493 -45.24 11.38 12.60
CA LEU A 493 -45.05 12.25 11.45
C LEU A 493 -44.43 11.49 10.25
N LEU A 494 -43.41 10.68 10.48
CA LEU A 494 -42.81 9.84 9.43
C LEU A 494 -43.79 8.80 8.89
N LYS A 495 -44.64 8.19 9.73
CA LYS A 495 -45.70 7.28 9.30
C LYS A 495 -46.75 7.97 8.44
N GLU A 496 -47.16 9.20 8.81
CA GLU A 496 -48.11 10.01 8.04
C GLU A 496 -47.51 10.37 6.67
N ILE A 497 -46.26 10.86 6.63
CA ILE A 497 -45.52 11.18 5.38
C ILE A 497 -45.45 9.93 4.50
N TYR A 498 -45.06 8.77 5.04
CA TYR A 498 -44.97 7.53 4.28
C TYR A 498 -46.28 7.10 3.64
N LYS A 499 -47.38 7.28 4.37
CA LYS A 499 -48.72 6.89 3.91
C LYS A 499 -49.34 7.85 2.90
N HIS A 500 -49.16 9.15 3.11
CA HIS A 500 -49.94 10.19 2.42
C HIS A 500 -49.17 11.00 1.40
N SER A 501 -47.82 10.95 1.37
CA SER A 501 -47.07 11.63 0.34
C SER A 501 -47.32 10.97 -1.03
N GLU A 502 -47.59 11.79 -2.03
CA GLU A 502 -47.72 11.34 -3.42
C GLU A 502 -46.36 11.11 -4.11
N LYS A 503 -45.26 11.59 -3.51
CA LYS A 503 -43.92 11.54 -4.07
C LYS A 503 -43.13 10.38 -3.50
N ASP A 504 -42.66 9.51 -4.38
CA ASP A 504 -41.88 8.33 -4.03
C ASP A 504 -40.56 8.67 -3.37
N SER A 505 -39.90 9.76 -3.80
CA SER A 505 -38.70 10.31 -3.21
C SER A 505 -38.84 10.64 -1.72
N ILE A 506 -39.97 11.17 -1.32
CA ILE A 506 -40.26 11.51 0.08
C ILE A 506 -40.69 10.27 0.86
N ARG A 507 -41.54 9.43 0.27
CA ARG A 507 -42.04 8.20 0.91
C ARG A 507 -40.89 7.27 1.31
N ILE A 508 -39.93 7.04 0.39
CA ILE A 508 -38.81 6.16 0.67
C ILE A 508 -37.91 6.72 1.79
N ARG A 509 -37.68 8.03 1.84
CA ARG A 509 -36.91 8.66 2.93
C ARG A 509 -37.63 8.55 4.27
N ALA A 510 -38.91 8.78 4.32
CA ALA A 510 -39.70 8.56 5.55
C ALA A 510 -39.62 7.09 6.01
N LEU A 511 -39.64 6.13 5.09
CA LEU A 511 -39.44 4.71 5.39
C LEU A 511 -38.05 4.48 6.00
N VAL A 512 -36.97 5.06 5.44
CA VAL A 512 -35.62 4.94 5.99
C VAL A 512 -35.53 5.51 7.41
N GLY A 513 -36.14 6.65 7.66
CA GLY A 513 -36.23 7.22 9.00
C GLY A 513 -36.87 6.26 10.01
N LEU A 514 -37.96 5.59 9.63
CA LEU A 514 -38.58 4.56 10.43
C LEU A 514 -37.67 3.34 10.64
N CYS A 515 -36.93 2.93 9.62
CA CYS A 515 -35.97 1.83 9.71
C CYS A 515 -34.85 2.16 10.69
N LYS A 516 -34.29 3.36 10.61
CA LYS A 516 -33.23 3.82 11.52
C LYS A 516 -33.68 3.87 12.96
N LEU A 517 -34.85 4.42 13.23
CA LEU A 517 -35.47 4.44 14.59
C LEU A 517 -35.77 3.03 15.11
N GLY A 518 -36.23 2.14 14.23
CA GLY A 518 -36.53 0.74 14.58
C GLY A 518 -35.32 -0.10 14.91
N SER A 519 -34.12 0.31 14.42
CA SER A 519 -32.85 -0.40 14.63
C SER A 519 -32.01 0.16 15.79
N ALA A 520 -32.54 1.10 16.57
CA ALA A 520 -31.75 1.79 17.61
C ALA A 520 -31.24 0.86 18.74
N GLY A 521 -31.75 -0.37 18.84
CA GLY A 521 -31.26 -1.44 19.74
C GLY A 521 -30.01 -2.18 19.20
N GLY A 522 -29.61 -1.94 17.95
CA GLY A 522 -28.49 -2.63 17.31
C GLY A 522 -28.70 -4.14 17.22
N THR A 523 -27.68 -4.91 17.56
CA THR A 523 -27.69 -6.39 17.55
C THR A 523 -28.26 -7.04 18.80
N ASP A 524 -28.59 -6.24 19.83
CA ASP A 524 -29.13 -6.75 21.07
C ASP A 524 -30.59 -7.19 20.88
N PHE A 525 -30.80 -8.49 20.92
CA PHE A 525 -32.11 -9.12 20.71
C PHE A 525 -33.17 -8.70 21.75
N SER A 526 -32.73 -8.36 22.96
CA SER A 526 -33.63 -7.95 24.06
C SER A 526 -34.09 -6.49 23.97
N MET A 527 -33.38 -5.65 23.19
CA MET A 527 -33.63 -4.20 23.08
C MET A 527 -34.40 -3.87 21.80
N LYS A 528 -35.71 -4.18 21.78
CA LYS A 528 -36.57 -3.84 20.64
C LYS A 528 -37.28 -2.50 20.84
N GLN A 529 -37.02 -1.54 19.94
CA GLN A 529 -37.65 -0.20 19.96
C GLN A 529 -39.10 -0.22 19.44
N PHE A 530 -39.43 -1.14 18.54
CA PHE A 530 -40.74 -1.26 17.95
C PHE A 530 -41.45 -2.60 18.35
N ALA A 531 -42.77 -2.68 18.12
CA ALA A 531 -43.51 -3.90 18.35
C ALA A 531 -42.93 -5.07 17.53
N GLU A 532 -43.02 -6.28 18.09
CA GLU A 532 -42.52 -7.49 17.47
C GLU A 532 -43.02 -7.67 16.03
N GLY A 533 -42.10 -8.02 15.09
CA GLY A 533 -42.38 -8.16 13.67
C GLY A 533 -42.49 -6.86 12.88
N SER A 534 -42.32 -5.69 13.50
CA SER A 534 -42.36 -4.40 12.79
C SER A 534 -41.15 -4.21 11.88
N THR A 535 -39.93 -4.64 12.32
CA THR A 535 -38.71 -4.60 11.56
C THR A 535 -38.83 -5.43 10.27
N MET A 536 -39.43 -6.61 10.35
CA MET A 536 -39.69 -7.48 9.20
C MET A 536 -40.64 -6.84 8.19
N LYS A 537 -41.68 -6.14 8.64
CA LYS A 537 -42.62 -5.42 7.77
C LYS A 537 -41.92 -4.27 7.04
N LEU A 538 -41.10 -3.50 7.75
CA LEU A 538 -40.27 -2.43 7.15
C LEU A 538 -39.27 -2.99 6.15
N ALA A 539 -38.56 -4.08 6.48
CA ALA A 539 -37.63 -4.75 5.58
C ALA A 539 -38.30 -5.26 4.31
N LYS A 540 -39.53 -5.83 4.42
CA LYS A 540 -40.32 -6.23 3.26
C LYS A 540 -40.68 -5.05 2.36
N GLN A 541 -40.98 -3.89 2.94
CA GLN A 541 -41.20 -2.67 2.15
C GLN A 541 -39.93 -2.20 1.47
N CYS A 542 -38.78 -2.16 2.14
CA CYS A 542 -37.50 -1.83 1.55
C CYS A 542 -37.15 -2.75 0.36
N ARG A 543 -37.32 -4.07 0.50
CA ARG A 543 -37.09 -5.02 -0.61
C ARG A 543 -38.04 -4.78 -1.78
N LYS A 544 -39.32 -4.45 -1.52
CA LYS A 544 -40.26 -4.09 -2.57
C LYS A 544 -39.85 -2.83 -3.35
N TRP A 545 -39.36 -1.80 -2.65
CA TRP A 545 -38.82 -0.60 -3.29
C TRP A 545 -37.54 -0.90 -4.08
N LEU A 546 -36.62 -1.67 -3.53
CA LEU A 546 -35.35 -2.05 -4.15
C LEU A 546 -35.55 -2.79 -5.48
N CYS A 547 -36.50 -3.70 -5.54
CA CYS A 547 -36.80 -4.51 -6.73
C CYS A 547 -37.69 -3.80 -7.77
N ASN A 548 -38.19 -2.60 -7.50
CA ASN A 548 -39.05 -1.88 -8.42
C ASN A 548 -38.23 -1.11 -9.47
N GLU A 549 -38.10 -1.70 -10.67
CA GLU A 549 -37.34 -1.10 -11.79
C GLU A 549 -38.02 0.12 -12.41
N ALA A 550 -39.31 0.38 -12.13
CA ALA A 550 -39.98 1.58 -12.58
C ALA A 550 -39.55 2.87 -11.87
N ILE A 551 -38.81 2.73 -10.76
CA ILE A 551 -38.30 3.81 -9.95
C ILE A 551 -36.83 4.04 -10.28
N ASP A 552 -36.39 5.30 -10.32
CA ASP A 552 -35.01 5.67 -10.58
C ASP A 552 -34.02 5.08 -9.55
N ALA A 553 -32.77 4.88 -9.96
CA ALA A 553 -31.73 4.28 -9.12
C ALA A 553 -31.42 5.13 -7.88
N GLY A 554 -31.44 6.46 -7.99
CA GLY A 554 -31.23 7.39 -6.89
C GLY A 554 -32.28 7.24 -5.78
N THR A 555 -33.55 7.01 -6.12
CA THR A 555 -34.61 6.71 -5.15
C THR A 555 -34.45 5.30 -4.57
N ARG A 556 -34.13 4.28 -5.39
CA ARG A 556 -33.95 2.89 -4.93
C ARG A 556 -32.80 2.70 -3.95
N ARG A 557 -31.73 3.51 -4.05
CA ARG A 557 -30.59 3.43 -3.10
C ARG A 557 -31.01 3.61 -1.65
N TRP A 558 -32.02 4.46 -1.40
CA TRP A 558 -32.55 4.67 -0.06
C TRP A 558 -33.14 3.41 0.56
N ALA A 559 -33.69 2.51 -0.27
CA ALA A 559 -34.14 1.21 0.22
C ALA A 559 -32.98 0.34 0.75
N VAL A 560 -31.81 0.43 0.12
CA VAL A 560 -30.60 -0.25 0.62
C VAL A 560 -30.15 0.35 1.95
N GLU A 561 -30.22 1.67 2.11
CA GLU A 561 -29.91 2.34 3.37
C GLU A 561 -30.86 1.88 4.49
N GLY A 562 -32.17 1.77 4.21
CA GLY A 562 -33.11 1.20 5.15
C GLY A 562 -32.80 -0.25 5.54
N LEU A 563 -32.35 -1.06 4.59
CA LEU A 563 -31.89 -2.43 4.87
C LEU A 563 -30.61 -2.47 5.70
N ALA A 564 -29.68 -1.53 5.51
CA ALA A 564 -28.46 -1.45 6.31
C ALA A 564 -28.77 -1.28 7.80
N TYR A 565 -29.80 -0.50 8.14
CA TYR A 565 -30.26 -0.39 9.52
C TYR A 565 -31.00 -1.63 10.02
N LEU A 566 -31.89 -2.20 9.22
CA LEU A 566 -32.74 -3.30 9.65
C LEU A 566 -32.03 -4.66 9.71
N THR A 567 -30.92 -4.83 8.99
CA THR A 567 -30.13 -6.06 8.98
C THR A 567 -29.28 -6.28 10.25
N PHE A 568 -29.40 -5.41 11.26
CA PHE A 568 -29.01 -5.76 12.63
C PHE A 568 -29.94 -6.84 13.21
N ASP A 569 -31.21 -6.89 12.80
CA ASP A 569 -32.15 -7.93 13.19
C ASP A 569 -31.89 -9.24 12.44
N ALA A 570 -31.66 -10.33 13.19
CA ALA A 570 -31.26 -11.62 12.62
C ALA A 570 -32.33 -12.26 11.72
N ASP A 571 -33.63 -12.01 11.99
CA ASP A 571 -34.72 -12.49 11.14
C ASP A 571 -34.74 -11.77 9.80
N VAL A 572 -34.41 -10.47 9.81
CA VAL A 572 -34.28 -9.67 8.59
C VAL A 572 -33.09 -10.14 7.75
N LYS A 573 -31.95 -10.47 8.39
CA LYS A 573 -30.77 -11.03 7.67
C LYS A 573 -31.13 -12.31 6.93
N GLU A 574 -31.79 -13.24 7.63
CA GLU A 574 -32.19 -14.53 7.05
C GLU A 574 -33.16 -14.32 5.86
N GLU A 575 -34.19 -13.49 6.02
CA GLU A 575 -35.16 -13.24 4.95
C GLU A 575 -34.56 -12.52 3.76
N PHE A 576 -33.61 -11.61 3.99
CA PHE A 576 -32.92 -10.90 2.92
C PHE A 576 -32.07 -11.84 2.05
N VAL A 577 -31.30 -12.74 2.65
CA VAL A 577 -30.46 -13.68 1.87
C VAL A 577 -31.24 -14.81 1.21
N GLU A 578 -32.53 -15.03 1.59
CA GLU A 578 -33.45 -15.90 0.87
C GLU A 578 -34.04 -15.22 -0.37
N ASP A 579 -34.09 -13.88 -0.37
CA ASP A 579 -34.66 -13.09 -1.46
C ASP A 579 -33.64 -12.82 -2.56
N LYS A 580 -33.54 -13.77 -3.51
CA LYS A 580 -32.58 -13.65 -4.63
C LYS A 580 -32.79 -12.39 -5.48
N ALA A 581 -34.04 -11.94 -5.66
CA ALA A 581 -34.36 -10.76 -6.45
C ALA A 581 -33.83 -9.49 -5.75
N ALA A 582 -34.02 -9.36 -4.44
CA ALA A 582 -33.51 -8.25 -3.66
C ALA A 582 -31.97 -8.21 -3.64
N MET A 583 -31.32 -9.36 -3.48
CA MET A 583 -29.85 -9.46 -3.55
C MET A 583 -29.33 -9.01 -4.92
N GLN A 584 -29.89 -9.51 -6.02
CA GLN A 584 -29.48 -9.15 -7.37
C GLN A 584 -29.70 -7.66 -7.65
N ALA A 585 -30.83 -7.10 -7.23
CA ALA A 585 -31.10 -5.67 -7.37
C ALA A 585 -30.09 -4.81 -6.60
N MET A 586 -29.72 -5.22 -5.36
CA MET A 586 -28.66 -4.56 -4.58
C MET A 586 -27.30 -4.64 -5.28
N PHE A 587 -26.91 -5.81 -5.79
CA PHE A 587 -25.62 -5.98 -6.49
C PHE A 587 -25.59 -5.21 -7.81
N HIS A 588 -26.72 -5.05 -8.48
CA HIS A 588 -26.82 -4.22 -9.67
C HIS A 588 -26.58 -2.74 -9.33
N LEU A 589 -27.20 -2.22 -8.28
CA LEU A 589 -26.96 -0.87 -7.80
C LEU A 589 -25.49 -0.67 -7.37
N ALA A 590 -24.89 -1.65 -6.70
CA ALA A 590 -23.46 -1.59 -6.32
C ALA A 590 -22.49 -1.52 -7.51
N LYS A 591 -22.91 -2.01 -8.69
CA LYS A 591 -22.16 -1.96 -9.95
C LYS A 591 -22.44 -0.72 -10.80
N SER A 592 -23.48 0.05 -10.45
CA SER A 592 -23.86 1.26 -11.16
C SER A 592 -22.88 2.41 -10.88
N GLU A 593 -23.02 3.50 -11.63
CA GLU A 593 -22.22 4.71 -11.43
C GLU A 593 -22.64 5.51 -10.19
N ASP A 594 -23.81 5.26 -9.64
CA ASP A 594 -24.27 5.86 -8.39
C ASP A 594 -23.51 5.26 -7.20
N ARG A 595 -22.56 6.03 -6.72
CA ARG A 595 -21.57 5.64 -5.73
C ARG A 595 -22.00 5.92 -4.29
N SER A 596 -23.08 6.64 -4.10
CA SER A 596 -23.63 6.96 -2.78
C SER A 596 -24.19 5.73 -2.05
N VAL A 597 -24.51 4.67 -2.80
CA VAL A 597 -25.04 3.40 -2.27
C VAL A 597 -23.96 2.50 -1.64
N LEU A 598 -22.66 2.73 -1.91
CA LEU A 598 -21.59 1.79 -1.59
C LEU A 598 -21.51 1.48 -0.09
N TYR A 599 -21.61 2.49 0.77
CA TYR A 599 -21.55 2.31 2.21
C TYR A 599 -22.74 1.48 2.73
N ALA A 600 -23.94 1.77 2.25
CA ALA A 600 -25.15 1.06 2.67
C ALA A 600 -25.12 -0.41 2.21
N VAL A 601 -24.64 -0.69 1.01
CA VAL A 601 -24.41 -2.06 0.52
C VAL A 601 -23.42 -2.79 1.40
N ALA A 602 -22.24 -2.18 1.65
CA ALA A 602 -21.21 -2.79 2.47
C ALA A 602 -21.71 -3.06 3.90
N SER A 603 -22.42 -2.11 4.51
CA SER A 603 -23.01 -2.24 5.84
C SER A 603 -24.05 -3.36 5.92
N THR A 604 -24.97 -3.42 4.94
CA THR A 604 -25.96 -4.50 4.86
C THR A 604 -25.31 -5.88 4.80
N LEU A 605 -24.25 -6.03 3.97
CA LEU A 605 -23.56 -7.30 3.78
C LEU A 605 -22.72 -7.68 5.00
N VAL A 606 -22.06 -6.72 5.65
CA VAL A 606 -21.34 -6.92 6.92
C VAL A 606 -22.29 -7.41 8.00
N ASN A 607 -23.49 -6.82 8.09
CA ASN A 607 -24.51 -7.29 9.01
C ASN A 607 -24.95 -8.72 8.69
N CYS A 608 -25.20 -9.06 7.43
CA CYS A 608 -25.61 -10.40 7.01
C CYS A 608 -24.54 -11.47 7.29
N THR A 609 -23.26 -11.11 7.27
CA THR A 609 -22.13 -12.01 7.55
C THR A 609 -21.62 -11.93 8.99
N ASN A 610 -22.27 -11.14 9.85
CA ASN A 610 -21.86 -10.87 11.23
C ASN A 610 -20.38 -10.42 11.34
N SER A 611 -19.90 -9.65 10.36
CA SER A 611 -18.50 -9.18 10.28
C SER A 611 -18.29 -7.81 10.93
N TYR A 612 -19.27 -7.31 11.66
CA TYR A 612 -19.15 -6.10 12.48
C TYR A 612 -18.27 -6.37 13.73
N ASP A 613 -17.77 -5.32 14.35
CA ASP A 613 -17.05 -5.45 15.61
C ASP A 613 -17.97 -5.96 16.70
N HIS A 614 -17.63 -7.12 17.23
CA HIS A 614 -18.27 -7.71 18.38
C HIS A 614 -17.20 -7.90 19.46
N GLU A 615 -17.21 -7.05 20.46
CA GLU A 615 -16.44 -7.30 21.68
C GLU A 615 -17.16 -8.39 22.46
N GLU A 616 -16.56 -9.56 22.55
CA GLU A 616 -17.05 -10.56 23.52
C GLU A 616 -16.85 -9.97 24.91
N PRO A 617 -17.91 -9.77 25.67
CA PRO A 617 -17.79 -9.22 27.00
C PRO A 617 -16.95 -10.16 27.88
N ASP A 618 -15.98 -9.60 28.59
CA ASP A 618 -15.16 -10.33 29.54
C ASP A 618 -16.04 -11.19 30.47
N PRO A 619 -15.80 -12.49 30.62
CA PRO A 619 -16.57 -13.36 31.47
C PRO A 619 -16.72 -12.85 32.92
N GLN A 620 -15.70 -12.19 33.47
CA GLN A 620 -15.74 -11.57 34.79
C GLN A 620 -16.68 -10.36 34.83
N MET A 621 -16.68 -9.54 33.76
CA MET A 621 -17.58 -8.40 33.63
C MET A 621 -19.04 -8.86 33.44
N LEU A 622 -19.28 -9.96 32.74
CA LEU A 622 -20.58 -10.59 32.62
C LEU A 622 -21.12 -11.08 33.97
N GLU A 623 -20.30 -11.69 34.81
CA GLU A 623 -20.71 -12.09 36.16
C GLU A 623 -21.02 -10.87 37.07
N LEU A 624 -20.19 -9.83 36.99
CA LEU A 624 -20.42 -8.57 37.70
C LEU A 624 -21.73 -7.90 37.23
N ALA A 625 -22.01 -7.89 35.93
CA ALA A 625 -23.22 -7.33 35.37
C ALA A 625 -24.47 -8.12 35.83
N LYS A 626 -24.36 -9.47 35.88
CA LYS A 626 -25.43 -10.33 36.45
C LYS A 626 -25.67 -10.02 37.92
N TYR A 627 -24.59 -9.89 38.72
CA TYR A 627 -24.69 -9.55 40.14
C TYR A 627 -25.29 -8.17 40.37
N ALA A 628 -24.90 -7.20 39.56
CA ALA A 628 -25.39 -5.81 39.63
C ALA A 628 -26.77 -5.61 38.97
N LYS A 629 -27.39 -6.67 38.46
CA LYS A 629 -28.67 -6.62 37.70
C LYS A 629 -28.64 -5.62 36.55
N GLN A 630 -27.47 -5.46 35.91
CA GLN A 630 -27.33 -4.63 34.72
C GLN A 630 -27.84 -5.42 33.50
N HIS A 631 -28.20 -4.67 32.46
CA HIS A 631 -28.59 -5.25 31.19
C HIS A 631 -27.43 -5.99 30.53
N ILE A 632 -27.70 -7.22 30.07
CA ILE A 632 -26.73 -8.02 29.32
C ILE A 632 -27.28 -8.19 27.90
N PRO A 633 -26.53 -7.82 26.86
CA PRO A 633 -26.92 -8.02 25.48
C PRO A 633 -27.16 -9.51 25.19
N GLU A 634 -28.27 -9.83 24.55
CA GLU A 634 -28.60 -11.20 24.15
C GLU A 634 -28.34 -11.41 22.67
N GLN A 635 -27.61 -12.48 22.32
CA GLN A 635 -27.40 -12.88 20.95
C GLN A 635 -28.58 -13.71 20.43
N HIS A 636 -29.08 -13.34 19.25
CA HIS A 636 -30.19 -14.06 18.63
C HIS A 636 -29.73 -15.47 18.18
N PRO A 637 -30.58 -16.53 18.33
CA PRO A 637 -30.23 -17.89 17.91
C PRO A 637 -29.78 -18.03 16.43
N LYS A 638 -30.31 -17.19 15.52
CA LYS A 638 -29.92 -17.15 14.10
C LYS A 638 -28.62 -16.41 13.81
N ASP A 639 -27.94 -15.88 14.81
CA ASP A 639 -26.61 -15.33 14.70
C ASP A 639 -25.49 -16.31 15.09
N LYS A 640 -25.86 -17.57 15.38
CA LYS A 640 -24.88 -18.65 15.58
C LYS A 640 -24.07 -18.95 14.31
N PRO A 641 -22.84 -19.45 14.42
CA PRO A 641 -21.91 -19.67 13.30
C PRO A 641 -22.51 -20.49 12.14
N GLU A 642 -23.33 -21.48 12.42
CA GLU A 642 -24.01 -22.32 11.40
C GLU A 642 -24.95 -21.54 10.48
N PHE A 643 -25.69 -20.56 11.03
CA PHE A 643 -26.54 -19.69 10.24
C PHE A 643 -25.72 -18.67 9.44
N VAL A 644 -24.66 -18.14 10.04
CA VAL A 644 -23.75 -17.22 9.36
C VAL A 644 -23.11 -17.91 8.16
N LYS A 645 -22.59 -19.13 8.31
CA LYS A 645 -22.03 -19.93 7.20
C LYS A 645 -23.03 -20.12 6.06
N ARG A 646 -24.27 -20.42 6.40
CA ARG A 646 -25.33 -20.58 5.40
C ARG A 646 -25.60 -19.28 4.64
N ARG A 647 -25.65 -18.14 5.34
CA ARG A 647 -25.83 -16.82 4.71
C ARG A 647 -24.65 -16.47 3.79
N VAL A 648 -23.42 -16.69 4.23
CA VAL A 648 -22.21 -16.49 3.45
C VAL A 648 -22.25 -17.28 2.13
N ARG A 649 -22.58 -18.58 2.17
CA ARG A 649 -22.71 -19.43 0.98
C ARG A 649 -23.78 -18.93 0.00
N LYS A 650 -24.90 -18.44 0.50
CA LYS A 650 -25.94 -17.84 -0.35
C LYS A 650 -25.48 -16.56 -1.04
N LEU A 651 -24.80 -15.68 -0.31
CA LEU A 651 -24.22 -14.47 -0.87
C LEU A 651 -23.16 -14.79 -1.94
N LEU A 652 -22.28 -15.77 -1.71
CA LEU A 652 -21.29 -16.23 -2.68
C LEU A 652 -21.97 -16.76 -3.94
N THR A 653 -23.00 -17.59 -3.80
CA THR A 653 -23.77 -18.15 -4.92
C THR A 653 -24.49 -17.04 -5.70
N ALA A 654 -24.92 -15.98 -5.03
CA ALA A 654 -25.58 -14.83 -5.65
C ALA A 654 -24.58 -13.87 -6.37
N GLY A 655 -23.26 -14.05 -6.22
CA GLY A 655 -22.22 -13.28 -6.92
C GLY A 655 -21.78 -12.01 -6.18
N VAL A 656 -21.82 -12.01 -4.86
CA VAL A 656 -21.39 -10.88 -4.01
C VAL A 656 -19.96 -10.42 -4.34
N VAL A 657 -19.03 -11.35 -4.58
CA VAL A 657 -17.61 -11.03 -4.86
C VAL A 657 -17.46 -10.16 -6.10
N SER A 658 -18.22 -10.45 -7.16
CA SER A 658 -18.22 -9.63 -8.38
C SER A 658 -18.72 -8.20 -8.13
N ALA A 659 -19.71 -8.02 -7.25
CA ALA A 659 -20.20 -6.70 -6.85
C ALA A 659 -19.14 -5.93 -6.06
N LEU A 660 -18.54 -6.57 -5.04
CA LEU A 660 -17.47 -5.98 -4.22
C LEU A 660 -16.23 -5.63 -5.06
N ALA A 661 -15.81 -6.51 -5.96
CA ALA A 661 -14.68 -6.25 -6.84
C ALA A 661 -14.95 -5.05 -7.78
N CYS A 662 -16.20 -4.83 -8.17
CA CYS A 662 -16.59 -3.65 -8.94
C CYS A 662 -16.54 -2.37 -8.09
N MET A 663 -17.01 -2.43 -6.83
CA MET A 663 -16.94 -1.31 -5.88
C MET A 663 -15.51 -0.84 -5.63
N VAL A 664 -14.56 -1.76 -5.49
CA VAL A 664 -13.15 -1.46 -5.21
C VAL A 664 -12.40 -0.97 -6.46
N LYS A 665 -12.79 -1.39 -7.66
CA LYS A 665 -12.12 -0.99 -8.92
C LYS A 665 -12.23 0.50 -9.24
N SER A 666 -13.25 1.16 -8.75
CA SER A 666 -13.43 2.57 -9.04
C SER A 666 -12.47 3.39 -8.18
N GLU A 667 -11.63 4.23 -8.82
CA GLU A 667 -10.91 5.34 -8.17
C GLU A 667 -11.94 6.36 -7.65
N ASN A 668 -12.70 5.94 -6.66
CA ASN A 668 -13.89 6.63 -6.23
C ASN A 668 -13.68 7.22 -4.84
N PRO A 669 -13.79 8.53 -4.67
CA PRO A 669 -13.72 9.16 -3.37
C PRO A 669 -14.89 8.79 -2.44
N ALA A 670 -16.03 8.36 -2.97
CA ALA A 670 -17.12 7.80 -2.17
C ALA A 670 -16.77 6.45 -1.52
N LEU A 671 -15.70 5.79 -2.00
CA LEU A 671 -15.10 4.65 -1.32
C LEU A 671 -14.24 5.16 -0.15
N THR A 672 -14.90 5.62 0.89
CA THR A 672 -14.26 6.11 2.13
C THR A 672 -13.44 5.02 2.82
N ASN A 673 -12.53 5.42 3.70
CA ASN A 673 -11.75 4.47 4.51
C ASN A 673 -12.66 3.53 5.31
N SER A 674 -13.76 4.04 5.85
CA SER A 674 -14.76 3.23 6.56
C SER A 674 -15.44 2.21 5.64
N CYS A 675 -15.78 2.62 4.41
CA CYS A 675 -16.35 1.68 3.42
C CYS A 675 -15.33 0.61 3.00
N ARG A 676 -14.06 0.97 2.79
CA ARG A 676 -12.96 0.03 2.51
C ARG A 676 -12.82 -0.98 3.65
N GLU A 677 -12.88 -0.52 4.89
CA GLU A 677 -12.82 -1.39 6.07
C GLU A 677 -13.97 -2.39 6.10
N LEU A 678 -15.21 -1.94 5.90
CA LEU A 678 -16.37 -2.83 5.81
C LEU A 678 -16.21 -3.89 4.72
N ILE A 679 -15.73 -3.50 3.53
CA ILE A 679 -15.47 -4.43 2.43
C ILE A 679 -14.35 -5.42 2.79
N SER A 680 -13.30 -4.98 3.48
CA SER A 680 -12.21 -5.85 3.94
C SER A 680 -12.71 -6.90 4.95
N ARG A 681 -13.53 -6.49 5.92
CA ARG A 681 -14.18 -7.38 6.90
C ARG A 681 -15.07 -8.41 6.20
N LEU A 682 -15.83 -7.96 5.20
CA LEU A 682 -16.69 -8.82 4.42
C LEU A 682 -15.87 -9.86 3.63
N PHE A 683 -14.82 -9.46 2.93
CA PHE A 683 -13.94 -10.40 2.24
C PHE A 683 -13.32 -11.44 3.19
N LEU A 684 -12.91 -11.02 4.39
CA LEU A 684 -12.39 -11.96 5.39
C LEU A 684 -13.44 -13.02 5.76
N ALA A 685 -14.70 -12.61 5.99
CA ALA A 685 -15.79 -13.53 6.26
C ALA A 685 -16.11 -14.47 5.07
N LEU A 686 -15.99 -13.98 3.83
CA LEU A 686 -16.21 -14.77 2.62
C LEU A 686 -15.13 -15.83 2.35
N VAL A 687 -13.90 -15.65 2.89
CA VAL A 687 -12.78 -16.60 2.75
C VAL A 687 -12.53 -17.42 4.02
N GLU A 688 -13.40 -17.34 5.01
CA GLU A 688 -13.22 -18.09 6.27
C GLU A 688 -13.16 -19.59 6.00
N GLU A 689 -14.13 -20.12 5.26
CA GLU A 689 -14.15 -21.53 4.90
C GLU A 689 -13.22 -21.82 3.71
N ALA A 690 -12.36 -22.83 3.85
CA ALA A 690 -11.39 -23.20 2.83
C ALA A 690 -12.02 -23.59 1.49
N GLU A 691 -13.19 -24.21 1.54
CA GLU A 691 -13.95 -24.65 0.36
C GLU A 691 -14.42 -23.48 -0.53
N ASP A 692 -14.70 -22.33 0.07
CA ASP A 692 -15.27 -21.17 -0.60
C ASP A 692 -14.20 -20.28 -1.26
N ARG A 693 -12.93 -20.39 -0.83
CA ARG A 693 -11.81 -19.52 -1.28
C ARG A 693 -11.55 -19.57 -2.78
N GLY A 694 -11.63 -20.77 -3.37
CA GLY A 694 -11.50 -20.94 -4.82
C GLY A 694 -12.56 -20.16 -5.61
N GLY A 695 -13.81 -20.14 -5.12
CA GLY A 695 -14.91 -19.39 -5.72
C GLY A 695 -14.71 -17.87 -5.61
N VAL A 696 -14.15 -17.40 -4.49
CA VAL A 696 -13.80 -15.98 -4.30
C VAL A 696 -12.70 -15.54 -5.26
N VAL A 697 -11.67 -16.36 -5.44
CA VAL A 697 -10.57 -16.10 -6.38
C VAL A 697 -11.10 -16.04 -7.82
N ALA A 698 -11.91 -17.03 -8.23
CA ALA A 698 -12.49 -17.09 -9.58
C ALA A 698 -13.34 -15.87 -9.94
N GLN A 699 -14.01 -15.26 -8.97
CA GLN A 699 -14.82 -14.04 -9.15
C GLN A 699 -14.00 -12.73 -9.02
N GLY A 700 -12.68 -12.80 -8.90
CA GLY A 700 -11.79 -11.64 -8.86
C GLY A 700 -11.49 -11.07 -7.47
N GLY A 701 -11.80 -11.81 -6.40
CA GLY A 701 -11.59 -11.39 -5.01
C GLY A 701 -10.12 -11.11 -4.70
N GLY A 702 -9.18 -11.92 -5.17
CA GLY A 702 -7.74 -11.70 -4.99
C GLY A 702 -7.28 -10.34 -5.53
N LYS A 703 -7.76 -9.96 -6.71
CA LYS A 703 -7.46 -8.64 -7.31
C LYS A 703 -8.03 -7.47 -6.48
N ALA A 704 -9.23 -7.65 -5.91
CA ALA A 704 -9.89 -6.62 -5.13
C ALA A 704 -9.24 -6.42 -3.74
N LEU A 705 -8.71 -7.49 -3.15
CA LEU A 705 -8.09 -7.46 -1.82
C LEU A 705 -6.74 -6.72 -1.79
N ILE A 706 -5.96 -6.73 -2.88
CA ILE A 706 -4.64 -6.09 -2.93
C ILE A 706 -4.74 -4.59 -2.58
N PRO A 707 -5.50 -3.75 -3.29
CA PRO A 707 -5.61 -2.34 -2.93
C PRO A 707 -6.22 -2.12 -1.54
N LEU A 708 -7.16 -2.95 -1.09
CA LEU A 708 -7.72 -2.87 0.26
C LEU A 708 -6.70 -3.13 1.37
N SER A 709 -5.70 -3.97 1.10
CA SER A 709 -4.62 -4.27 2.05
C SER A 709 -3.54 -3.18 2.13
N LEU A 710 -3.54 -2.24 1.20
CA LEU A 710 -2.55 -1.16 1.09
C LEU A 710 -3.13 0.21 1.45
N GLU A 711 -4.45 0.38 1.32
CA GLU A 711 -5.16 1.65 1.49
C GLU A 711 -6.30 1.51 2.50
N GLY A 712 -6.59 2.58 3.24
CA GLY A 712 -7.69 2.65 4.20
C GLY A 712 -7.23 2.66 5.66
N THR A 713 -8.12 2.23 6.56
CA THR A 713 -7.81 2.12 8.00
C THR A 713 -6.83 0.97 8.27
N GLU A 714 -6.08 1.05 9.35
CA GLU A 714 -5.17 -0.03 9.76
C GLU A 714 -5.92 -1.35 9.98
N VAL A 715 -7.11 -1.29 10.58
CA VAL A 715 -7.99 -2.46 10.77
C VAL A 715 -8.38 -3.07 9.43
N GLY A 716 -8.86 -2.24 8.48
CA GLY A 716 -9.24 -2.69 7.14
C GLY A 716 -8.09 -3.34 6.37
N GLN A 717 -6.92 -2.71 6.41
CA GLN A 717 -5.69 -3.25 5.79
C GLN A 717 -5.33 -4.61 6.38
N THR A 718 -5.38 -4.76 7.70
CA THR A 718 -5.09 -6.03 8.39
C THR A 718 -6.10 -7.11 8.01
N LYS A 719 -7.40 -6.82 7.99
CA LYS A 719 -8.44 -7.78 7.60
C LYS A 719 -8.30 -8.21 6.13
N ALA A 720 -7.96 -7.30 5.24
CA ALA A 720 -7.67 -7.61 3.83
C ALA A 720 -6.39 -8.46 3.69
N ALA A 721 -5.32 -8.13 4.42
CA ALA A 721 -4.08 -8.90 4.44
C ALA A 721 -4.32 -10.33 4.97
N GLN A 722 -5.12 -10.48 6.03
CA GLN A 722 -5.52 -11.77 6.59
C GLN A 722 -6.33 -12.60 5.58
N ALA A 723 -7.25 -11.97 4.84
CA ALA A 723 -7.98 -12.63 3.76
C ALA A 723 -7.05 -13.11 2.63
N LEU A 724 -6.06 -12.29 2.25
CA LEU A 724 -5.02 -12.67 1.29
C LEU A 724 -4.19 -13.86 1.81
N ALA A 725 -3.84 -13.87 3.11
CA ALA A 725 -3.11 -14.97 3.74
C ALA A 725 -3.92 -16.28 3.64
N LYS A 726 -5.19 -16.26 4.04
CA LYS A 726 -6.09 -17.43 3.96
C LYS A 726 -6.18 -18.00 2.54
N ILE A 727 -6.28 -17.14 1.52
CA ILE A 727 -6.27 -17.55 0.11
C ILE A 727 -4.91 -18.17 -0.26
N THR A 728 -3.80 -17.52 0.09
CA THR A 728 -2.44 -17.96 -0.25
C THR A 728 -2.08 -19.31 0.40
N ILE A 729 -2.63 -19.59 1.59
CA ILE A 729 -2.39 -20.86 2.30
C ILE A 729 -3.05 -22.04 1.59
N THR A 730 -4.24 -21.88 1.04
CA THR A 730 -5.06 -22.99 0.55
C THR A 730 -5.18 -23.09 -0.97
N SER A 731 -4.85 -22.03 -1.69
CA SER A 731 -4.89 -21.99 -3.16
C SER A 731 -3.48 -21.95 -3.72
N ASN A 732 -3.28 -22.41 -4.95
CA ASN A 732 -2.01 -22.17 -5.64
C ASN A 732 -1.84 -20.64 -5.84
N PRO A 733 -0.80 -20.02 -5.26
CA PRO A 733 -0.63 -18.57 -5.34
C PRO A 733 -0.47 -18.02 -6.75
N GLU A 734 0.14 -18.77 -7.68
CA GLU A 734 0.31 -18.38 -9.09
C GLU A 734 -1.04 -18.31 -9.83
N MET A 735 -1.99 -19.13 -9.44
CA MET A 735 -3.36 -19.12 -9.97
C MET A 735 -4.22 -18.04 -9.30
N ALA A 736 -4.05 -17.86 -8.00
CA ALA A 736 -4.81 -16.88 -7.23
C ALA A 736 -4.40 -15.42 -7.58
N PHE A 737 -3.11 -15.20 -7.85
CA PHE A 737 -2.50 -13.90 -8.12
C PHE A 737 -1.64 -13.93 -9.39
N PRO A 738 -2.24 -14.05 -10.57
CA PRO A 738 -1.49 -14.23 -11.81
C PRO A 738 -0.64 -12.99 -12.17
N GLY A 739 0.55 -13.24 -12.74
CA GLY A 739 1.48 -12.23 -13.22
C GLY A 739 2.16 -11.44 -12.10
N GLU A 740 2.26 -10.12 -12.22
CA GLU A 740 2.95 -9.28 -11.23
C GLU A 740 2.20 -9.19 -9.88
N ARG A 741 0.92 -9.53 -9.83
CA ARG A 741 0.11 -9.48 -8.60
C ARG A 741 0.64 -10.36 -7.47
N ILE A 742 1.29 -11.47 -7.79
CA ILE A 742 1.90 -12.34 -6.79
C ILE A 742 3.01 -11.64 -5.99
N TYR A 743 3.65 -10.61 -6.56
CA TYR A 743 4.65 -9.80 -5.85
C TYR A 743 4.01 -8.68 -5.02
N GLU A 744 2.82 -8.23 -5.41
CA GLU A 744 2.09 -7.18 -4.70
C GLU A 744 1.53 -7.68 -3.35
N VAL A 745 1.20 -8.98 -3.24
CA VAL A 745 0.69 -9.56 -1.98
C VAL A 745 1.76 -9.74 -0.91
N VAL A 746 3.05 -9.71 -1.25
CA VAL A 746 4.13 -9.93 -0.27
C VAL A 746 4.11 -8.87 0.85
N ARG A 747 3.98 -7.60 0.50
CA ARG A 747 3.97 -6.52 1.48
C ARG A 747 2.80 -6.60 2.47
N PRO A 748 1.55 -6.82 2.05
CA PRO A 748 0.43 -7.10 2.96
C PRO A 748 0.69 -8.28 3.91
N LEU A 749 1.24 -9.39 3.39
CA LEU A 749 1.51 -10.57 4.21
C LEU A 749 2.60 -10.31 5.25
N VAL A 750 3.65 -9.56 4.89
CA VAL A 750 4.70 -9.15 5.85
C VAL A 750 4.12 -8.24 6.93
N SER A 751 3.12 -7.41 6.62
CA SER A 751 2.48 -6.55 7.63
C SER A 751 1.77 -7.33 8.74
N LEU A 752 1.39 -8.59 8.50
CA LEU A 752 0.84 -9.47 9.51
C LEU A 752 1.87 -9.96 10.53
N LEU A 753 3.17 -9.81 10.24
CA LEU A 753 4.25 -10.21 11.15
C LEU A 753 4.60 -9.14 12.20
N HIS A 754 3.91 -8.00 12.24
CA HIS A 754 4.16 -6.99 13.27
C HIS A 754 3.75 -7.48 14.66
N LEU A 755 4.55 -7.17 15.68
CA LEU A 755 4.35 -7.59 17.08
C LEU A 755 3.00 -7.13 17.69
N GLN A 756 2.35 -6.13 17.11
CA GLN A 756 1.04 -5.64 17.56
C GLN A 756 -0.12 -6.48 17.00
N ARG A 757 0.15 -7.44 16.13
CA ARG A 757 -0.86 -8.33 15.54
C ARG A 757 -1.12 -9.53 16.46
N THR A 758 -2.27 -10.15 16.28
CA THR A 758 -2.63 -11.37 17.04
C THR A 758 -1.78 -12.55 16.60
N GLY A 759 -1.61 -13.53 17.48
CA GLY A 759 -0.89 -14.76 17.17
C GLY A 759 -1.45 -15.52 15.97
N LEU A 760 -2.77 -15.46 15.75
CA LEU A 760 -3.41 -16.03 14.56
C LEU A 760 -2.99 -15.31 13.28
N GLU A 761 -2.99 -13.97 13.28
CA GLU A 761 -2.56 -13.16 12.14
C GLU A 761 -1.07 -13.40 11.81
N ASN A 762 -0.22 -13.50 12.84
CA ASN A 762 1.20 -13.85 12.66
C ASN A 762 1.35 -15.24 12.03
N PHE A 763 0.65 -16.23 12.56
CA PHE A 763 0.67 -17.61 12.06
C PHE A 763 0.23 -17.70 10.59
N GLU A 764 -0.90 -17.08 10.22
CA GLU A 764 -1.40 -17.07 8.85
C GLU A 764 -0.45 -16.31 7.90
N GLY A 765 0.16 -15.21 8.36
CA GLY A 765 1.18 -14.48 7.61
C GLY A 765 2.41 -15.34 7.31
N LEU A 766 2.93 -16.05 8.31
CA LEU A 766 4.08 -16.96 8.18
C LEU A 766 3.78 -18.10 7.20
N MET A 767 2.65 -18.78 7.34
CA MET A 767 2.26 -19.87 6.43
C MET A 767 2.11 -19.37 4.98
N ALA A 768 1.49 -18.21 4.76
CA ALA A 768 1.34 -17.63 3.44
C ALA A 768 2.70 -17.27 2.82
N LEU A 769 3.60 -16.66 3.58
CA LEU A 769 4.97 -16.36 3.14
C LEU A 769 5.78 -17.62 2.87
N THR A 770 5.57 -18.70 3.63
CA THR A 770 6.19 -20.01 3.39
C THR A 770 5.84 -20.54 2.00
N ASN A 771 4.55 -20.47 1.63
CA ASN A 771 4.10 -20.88 0.29
C ASN A 771 4.73 -20.03 -0.81
N LEU A 772 4.78 -18.71 -0.64
CA LEU A 772 5.40 -17.81 -1.63
C LEU A 772 6.91 -18.01 -1.75
N ALA A 773 7.61 -18.17 -0.63
CA ALA A 773 9.06 -18.38 -0.61
C ALA A 773 9.48 -19.67 -1.32
N GLY A 774 8.62 -20.69 -1.32
CA GLY A 774 8.84 -21.95 -2.02
C GLY A 774 8.77 -21.86 -3.55
N ILE A 775 8.10 -20.85 -4.13
CA ILE A 775 7.82 -20.78 -5.57
C ILE A 775 9.04 -20.36 -6.38
N SER A 776 9.68 -19.24 -6.05
CA SER A 776 10.75 -18.69 -6.88
C SER A 776 11.73 -17.80 -6.12
N GLU A 777 12.97 -17.69 -6.67
CA GLU A 777 13.98 -16.76 -6.14
C GLU A 777 13.50 -15.31 -6.19
N ARG A 778 12.79 -14.90 -7.23
CA ARG A 778 12.27 -13.53 -7.35
C ARG A 778 11.29 -13.19 -6.21
N LEU A 779 10.50 -14.15 -5.73
CA LEU A 779 9.61 -13.96 -4.57
C LEU A 779 10.40 -13.88 -3.27
N ARG A 780 11.42 -14.74 -3.08
CA ARG A 780 12.32 -14.64 -1.92
C ARG A 780 13.03 -13.30 -1.85
N GLN A 781 13.52 -12.79 -2.98
CA GLN A 781 14.11 -11.46 -3.09
C GLN A 781 13.10 -10.34 -2.76
N LYS A 782 11.84 -10.50 -3.15
CA LYS A 782 10.79 -9.55 -2.76
C LYS A 782 10.54 -9.56 -1.25
N ILE A 783 10.49 -10.75 -0.63
CA ILE A 783 10.34 -10.91 0.83
C ILE A 783 11.54 -10.27 1.57
N LEU A 784 12.76 -10.46 1.06
CA LEU A 784 13.98 -9.81 1.59
C LEU A 784 13.89 -8.28 1.51
N LYS A 785 13.46 -7.73 0.38
CA LYS A 785 13.27 -6.28 0.19
C LYS A 785 12.26 -5.67 1.15
N GLU A 786 11.22 -6.40 1.52
CA GLU A 786 10.23 -5.98 2.54
C GLU A 786 10.76 -6.18 3.99
N ARG A 787 12.02 -6.60 4.17
CA ARG A 787 12.69 -6.80 5.46
C ARG A 787 12.01 -7.82 6.38
N ALA A 788 11.40 -8.85 5.81
CA ALA A 788 10.66 -9.86 6.57
C ALA A 788 11.55 -10.83 7.34
N VAL A 789 12.78 -11.10 6.88
CA VAL A 789 13.67 -12.13 7.47
C VAL A 789 13.94 -11.92 8.95
N PRO A 790 14.27 -10.72 9.47
CA PRO A 790 14.43 -10.50 10.90
C PRO A 790 13.15 -10.73 11.72
N MET A 791 11.99 -10.50 11.12
CA MET A 791 10.69 -10.73 11.77
C MET A 791 10.40 -12.24 11.84
N ILE A 792 10.60 -12.97 10.72
CA ILE A 792 10.48 -14.44 10.67
C ILE A 792 11.41 -15.07 11.71
N GLU A 793 12.65 -14.59 11.80
CA GLU A 793 13.63 -15.06 12.78
C GLU A 793 13.16 -14.84 14.22
N GLY A 794 12.58 -13.67 14.52
CA GLY A 794 12.01 -13.40 15.85
C GLY A 794 10.98 -14.45 16.26
N TYR A 795 10.10 -14.83 15.34
CA TYR A 795 9.06 -15.83 15.58
C TYR A 795 9.58 -17.26 15.70
N MET A 796 10.81 -17.55 15.28
CA MET A 796 11.43 -18.85 15.55
C MET A 796 11.73 -19.06 17.04
N PHE A 797 11.78 -18.01 17.85
CA PHE A 797 11.97 -18.07 19.30
C PHE A 797 10.66 -17.97 20.09
N GLU A 798 9.50 -17.96 19.41
CA GLU A 798 8.20 -17.81 20.05
C GLU A 798 7.85 -19.04 20.92
N GLU A 799 7.20 -18.81 22.06
CA GLU A 799 6.79 -19.90 22.95
C GLU A 799 5.70 -20.76 22.33
N HIS A 800 4.85 -20.16 21.49
CA HIS A 800 3.75 -20.86 20.85
C HIS A 800 4.27 -21.80 19.74
N GLU A 801 4.10 -23.10 19.93
CA GLU A 801 4.65 -24.16 19.06
C GLU A 801 4.30 -24.01 17.59
N LEU A 802 3.03 -23.67 17.25
CA LEU A 802 2.59 -23.54 15.87
C LEU A 802 3.22 -22.32 15.17
N ILE A 803 3.42 -21.21 15.88
CA ILE A 803 4.05 -20.01 15.32
C ILE A 803 5.53 -20.28 15.10
N ARG A 804 6.20 -20.88 16.09
CA ARG A 804 7.61 -21.28 16.00
C ARG A 804 7.84 -22.23 14.83
N LEU A 805 6.98 -23.23 14.66
CA LEU A 805 7.03 -24.15 13.53
C LEU A 805 6.86 -23.43 12.19
N ALA A 806 5.82 -22.61 12.04
CA ALA A 806 5.55 -21.87 10.80
C ALA A 806 6.70 -20.93 10.42
N ALA A 807 7.30 -20.26 11.40
CA ALA A 807 8.48 -19.43 11.19
C ALA A 807 9.71 -20.25 10.74
N THR A 808 9.94 -21.42 11.33
CA THR A 808 11.03 -22.32 10.95
C THR A 808 10.83 -22.87 9.53
N GLU A 809 9.60 -23.24 9.15
CA GLU A 809 9.27 -23.67 7.78
C GLU A 809 9.46 -22.53 6.76
N CYS A 810 9.08 -21.30 7.14
CA CYS A 810 9.31 -20.14 6.29
C CYS A 810 10.80 -19.88 6.08
N MET A 811 11.58 -19.95 7.15
CA MET A 811 13.04 -19.80 7.09
C MET A 811 13.68 -20.90 6.24
N CYS A 812 13.17 -22.13 6.30
CA CYS A 812 13.60 -23.23 5.44
C CYS A 812 13.54 -22.85 3.96
N ASN A 813 12.40 -22.33 3.50
CA ASN A 813 12.25 -21.91 2.11
C ASN A 813 13.07 -20.66 1.78
N MET A 814 13.22 -19.73 2.72
CA MET A 814 14.05 -18.53 2.56
C MET A 814 15.55 -18.87 2.47
N ALA A 815 16.01 -19.93 3.12
CA ALA A 815 17.41 -20.39 3.07
C ALA A 815 17.88 -20.86 1.67
N MET A 816 16.98 -20.98 0.70
CA MET A 816 17.33 -21.17 -0.69
C MET A 816 17.95 -19.92 -1.34
N SER A 817 17.80 -18.75 -0.73
CA SER A 817 18.38 -17.49 -1.20
C SER A 817 19.79 -17.29 -0.65
N LYS A 818 20.72 -16.86 -1.52
CA LYS A 818 22.14 -16.70 -1.15
C LYS A 818 22.33 -15.69 -0.01
N GLU A 819 21.58 -14.61 -0.01
CA GLU A 819 21.65 -13.57 1.02
C GLU A 819 21.26 -14.13 2.40
N VAL A 820 20.29 -15.05 2.44
CA VAL A 820 19.88 -15.71 3.69
C VAL A 820 20.97 -16.71 4.13
N GLN A 821 21.57 -17.45 3.21
CA GLN A 821 22.66 -18.36 3.50
C GLN A 821 23.85 -17.63 4.14
N GLU A 822 24.19 -16.44 3.65
CA GLU A 822 25.24 -15.59 4.22
C GLU A 822 24.92 -15.15 5.66
N LEU A 823 23.63 -14.93 5.99
CA LEU A 823 23.21 -14.63 7.36
C LEU A 823 23.45 -15.78 8.34
N PHE A 824 23.41 -17.04 7.88
CA PHE A 824 23.74 -18.21 8.71
C PHE A 824 25.24 -18.33 9.00
N LEU A 825 26.08 -17.72 8.16
CA LEU A 825 27.54 -17.69 8.34
C LEU A 825 28.06 -16.45 9.09
N ALA A 826 27.22 -15.45 9.31
CA ALA A 826 27.61 -14.22 9.98
C ALA A 826 28.20 -14.49 11.35
N GLU A 827 29.31 -13.80 11.72
CA GLU A 827 29.92 -13.93 13.04
C GLU A 827 28.96 -13.48 14.14
N GLY A 828 28.87 -14.28 15.22
CA GLY A 828 27.94 -14.02 16.33
C GLY A 828 26.48 -14.37 16.03
N SER A 829 26.19 -15.00 14.90
CA SER A 829 24.84 -15.47 14.54
C SER A 829 24.54 -16.82 15.20
N ASP A 830 23.45 -16.86 15.97
CA ASP A 830 22.95 -18.13 16.57
C ASP A 830 22.00 -18.89 15.62
N ARG A 831 21.76 -18.42 14.40
CA ARG A 831 20.81 -19.01 13.44
C ARG A 831 21.13 -20.48 13.12
N LEU A 832 22.39 -20.75 12.80
CA LEU A 832 22.85 -22.13 12.51
C LEU A 832 22.75 -23.01 13.74
N LYS A 833 23.14 -22.50 14.91
CA LYS A 833 23.02 -23.19 16.19
C LYS A 833 21.57 -23.58 16.47
N LEU A 834 20.63 -22.63 16.26
CA LEU A 834 19.21 -22.87 16.46
C LEU A 834 18.68 -23.97 15.53
N MET A 835 19.06 -23.98 14.25
CA MET A 835 18.67 -25.02 13.31
C MET A 835 19.20 -26.38 13.70
N VAL A 836 20.45 -26.45 14.18
CA VAL A 836 21.02 -27.72 14.68
C VAL A 836 20.25 -28.20 15.91
N LEU A 837 19.98 -27.34 16.90
CA LEU A 837 19.23 -27.69 18.10
C LEU A 837 17.79 -28.14 17.78
N TYR A 838 17.08 -27.41 16.91
CA TYR A 838 15.73 -27.78 16.50
C TYR A 838 15.66 -29.08 15.70
N SER A 839 16.76 -29.50 15.09
CA SER A 839 16.86 -30.81 14.46
C SER A 839 16.94 -31.98 15.49
N GLY A 840 17.18 -31.69 16.78
CA GLY A 840 17.18 -32.62 17.89
C GLY A 840 15.93 -32.58 18.78
N GLU A 841 14.98 -31.64 18.53
CA GLU A 841 13.77 -31.48 19.32
C GLU A 841 12.82 -32.68 19.27
N GLU A 842 11.93 -32.83 20.26
CA GLU A 842 10.92 -33.90 20.30
C GLU A 842 9.82 -33.75 19.25
N ASP A 843 9.43 -32.46 18.92
CA ASP A 843 8.42 -32.20 17.89
C ASP A 843 8.94 -32.62 16.52
N GLU A 844 8.33 -33.69 15.98
CA GLU A 844 8.70 -34.22 14.66
C GLU A 844 8.57 -33.20 13.51
N LYS A 845 7.57 -32.30 13.56
CA LYS A 845 7.34 -31.30 12.53
C LYS A 845 8.44 -30.24 12.55
N LEU A 846 8.77 -29.73 13.75
CA LEU A 846 9.86 -28.76 13.93
C LEU A 846 11.20 -29.37 13.53
N ARG A 847 11.47 -30.60 13.97
CA ARG A 847 12.67 -31.37 13.60
C ARG A 847 12.77 -31.56 12.09
N ARG A 848 11.63 -31.82 11.41
CA ARG A 848 11.54 -31.92 9.96
C ARG A 848 11.89 -30.61 9.28
N ALA A 849 11.31 -29.47 9.70
CA ALA A 849 11.60 -28.16 9.13
C ALA A 849 13.09 -27.79 9.30
N ALA A 850 13.64 -27.95 10.50
CA ALA A 850 15.02 -27.61 10.83
C ALA A 850 16.03 -28.51 10.08
N SER A 851 15.85 -29.84 10.08
CA SER A 851 16.72 -30.75 9.35
C SER A 851 16.67 -30.53 7.83
N GLY A 852 15.50 -30.13 7.30
CA GLY A 852 15.37 -29.75 5.91
C GLY A 852 16.15 -28.48 5.56
N THR A 853 16.12 -27.49 6.45
CA THR A 853 16.93 -26.27 6.32
C THR A 853 18.44 -26.61 6.33
N LEU A 854 18.89 -27.47 7.25
CA LEU A 854 20.28 -27.90 7.30
C LEU A 854 20.70 -28.68 6.05
N ALA A 855 19.85 -29.58 5.55
CA ALA A 855 20.14 -30.33 4.32
C ALA A 855 20.32 -29.39 3.10
N MET A 856 19.48 -28.36 2.97
CA MET A 856 19.63 -27.38 1.90
C MET A 856 20.85 -26.47 2.10
N LEU A 857 21.06 -25.95 3.28
CA LEU A 857 22.20 -25.07 3.57
C LEU A 857 23.53 -25.80 3.35
N THR A 858 23.67 -27.05 3.80
CA THR A 858 24.88 -27.84 3.61
C THR A 858 25.15 -28.21 2.14
N ALA A 859 24.09 -28.43 1.35
CA ALA A 859 24.19 -28.70 -0.08
C ALA A 859 24.60 -27.45 -0.89
N LEU A 860 24.03 -26.30 -0.53
CA LEU A 860 24.21 -25.05 -1.30
C LEU A 860 25.45 -24.24 -0.87
N HIS A 861 25.88 -24.37 0.40
CA HIS A 861 26.93 -23.54 0.96
C HIS A 861 27.95 -24.36 1.80
N PRO A 862 28.99 -24.93 1.19
CA PRO A 862 29.95 -25.81 1.87
C PRO A 862 30.61 -25.23 3.15
N PRO A 863 30.87 -23.92 3.32
CA PRO A 863 31.37 -23.35 4.56
C PRO A 863 30.48 -23.63 5.78
N ILE A 864 29.17 -23.82 5.61
CA ILE A 864 28.24 -24.17 6.69
C ILE A 864 28.57 -25.55 7.28
N CYS A 865 28.98 -26.51 6.43
CA CYS A 865 29.38 -27.83 6.85
C CYS A 865 30.55 -27.80 7.88
N LYS A 866 31.50 -26.88 7.70
CA LYS A 866 32.64 -26.70 8.63
C LYS A 866 32.23 -26.00 9.93
N ARG A 867 31.12 -25.22 9.89
CA ARG A 867 30.66 -24.46 11.04
C ARG A 867 29.75 -25.25 11.99
N ILE A 868 29.02 -26.24 11.47
CA ILE A 868 28.09 -27.06 12.27
C ILE A 868 28.79 -27.66 13.52
N PRO A 869 30.01 -28.26 13.45
CA PRO A 869 30.70 -28.78 14.62
C PRO A 869 31.10 -27.73 15.66
N GLN A 870 31.11 -26.43 15.27
CA GLN A 870 31.57 -25.33 16.12
C GLN A 870 30.41 -24.65 16.87
N VAL A 871 29.16 -24.83 16.46
CA VAL A 871 28.01 -24.07 17.01
C VAL A 871 27.42 -24.70 18.26
N THR A 872 27.55 -25.99 18.44
CA THR A 872 27.10 -26.72 19.64
C THR A 872 27.90 -28.00 19.85
N VAL A 873 28.11 -28.43 21.10
CA VAL A 873 28.77 -29.69 21.44
C VAL A 873 27.90 -30.90 21.11
N HIS A 874 26.58 -30.72 20.99
CA HIS A 874 25.61 -31.81 20.75
C HIS A 874 25.35 -32.10 19.27
N TRP A 875 26.08 -31.44 18.33
CA TRP A 875 25.82 -31.57 16.90
C TRP A 875 25.88 -33.02 16.41
N LEU A 876 26.82 -33.78 16.94
CA LEU A 876 27.02 -35.17 16.54
C LEU A 876 25.88 -36.08 17.03
N GLU A 877 25.49 -35.94 18.29
CA GLU A 877 24.37 -36.67 18.88
C GLU A 877 23.07 -36.40 18.14
N ILE A 878 22.83 -35.13 17.72
CA ILE A 878 21.66 -34.71 16.97
C ILE A 878 21.66 -35.38 15.58
N LEU A 879 22.78 -35.38 14.86
CA LEU A 879 22.87 -36.03 13.56
C LEU A 879 22.70 -37.56 13.66
N GLN A 880 23.26 -38.20 14.70
CA GLN A 880 23.03 -39.61 14.95
C GLN A 880 21.54 -39.89 15.21
N ALA A 881 20.88 -39.07 16.03
CA ALA A 881 19.45 -39.20 16.32
C ALA A 881 18.59 -39.05 15.06
N LEU A 882 18.95 -38.16 14.12
CA LEU A 882 18.29 -38.06 12.83
C LEU A 882 18.44 -39.33 11.99
N LEU A 883 19.63 -39.87 11.89
CA LEU A 883 19.92 -41.10 11.13
C LEU A 883 19.23 -42.34 11.71
N LEU A 884 19.04 -42.38 13.04
CA LEU A 884 18.36 -43.45 13.76
C LEU A 884 16.84 -43.25 13.87
N SER A 885 16.32 -42.15 13.30
CA SER A 885 14.89 -41.83 13.35
C SER A 885 14.05 -42.90 12.64
N PRO A 886 12.87 -43.27 13.16
CA PRO A 886 11.93 -44.16 12.44
C PRO A 886 11.35 -43.53 11.19
N SER A 887 11.33 -42.19 11.10
CA SER A 887 10.87 -41.45 9.94
C SER A 887 11.90 -41.51 8.80
N ALA A 888 11.53 -42.14 7.67
CA ALA A 888 12.39 -42.23 6.48
C ALA A 888 12.81 -40.88 5.94
N GLU A 889 11.96 -39.85 6.11
CA GLU A 889 12.23 -38.48 5.64
C GLU A 889 13.31 -37.82 6.53
N LEU A 890 13.18 -37.91 7.86
CA LEU A 890 14.17 -37.34 8.78
C LEU A 890 15.51 -38.05 8.60
N GLN A 891 15.49 -39.36 8.45
CA GLN A 891 16.65 -40.19 8.21
C GLN A 891 17.36 -39.79 6.91
N HIS A 892 16.61 -39.56 5.84
CA HIS A 892 17.17 -39.09 4.57
C HIS A 892 17.79 -37.71 4.70
N ARG A 893 17.12 -36.75 5.37
CA ARG A 893 17.67 -35.42 5.62
C ARG A 893 18.96 -35.46 6.43
N GLY A 894 18.98 -36.25 7.50
CA GLY A 894 20.19 -36.50 8.28
C GLY A 894 21.33 -37.05 7.44
N ALA A 895 21.05 -38.08 6.61
CA ALA A 895 22.03 -38.71 5.71
C ALA A 895 22.60 -37.70 4.68
N VAL A 896 21.75 -36.82 4.10
CA VAL A 896 22.19 -35.76 3.16
C VAL A 896 23.07 -34.74 3.89
N VAL A 897 22.72 -34.31 5.10
CA VAL A 897 23.57 -33.41 5.90
C VAL A 897 24.93 -34.01 6.14
N VAL A 898 24.99 -35.27 6.59
CA VAL A 898 26.24 -35.97 6.84
C VAL A 898 27.07 -36.14 5.56
N MET A 899 26.43 -36.51 4.45
CA MET A 899 27.07 -36.64 3.15
C MET A 899 27.72 -35.34 2.72
N ASN A 900 26.99 -34.20 2.80
CA ASN A 900 27.50 -32.88 2.44
C ASN A 900 28.67 -32.46 3.39
N MET A 901 28.56 -32.73 4.69
CA MET A 901 29.60 -32.44 5.66
C MET A 901 30.87 -33.25 5.38
N MET A 902 30.75 -34.53 5.05
CA MET A 902 31.86 -35.39 4.68
C MET A 902 32.55 -34.88 3.41
N ALA A 903 31.81 -34.48 2.42
CA ALA A 903 32.35 -33.95 1.16
C ALA A 903 33.04 -32.59 1.33
N ALA A 904 32.59 -31.73 2.26
CA ALA A 904 33.05 -30.36 2.43
C ALA A 904 34.46 -30.22 3.02
N ALA A 905 34.87 -31.12 3.94
CA ALA A 905 36.17 -31.00 4.64
C ALA A 905 36.60 -32.33 5.23
N ARG A 906 37.90 -32.64 5.06
CA ARG A 906 38.54 -33.83 5.63
C ARG A 906 38.46 -33.83 7.15
N GLU A 907 38.71 -32.69 7.81
CA GLU A 907 38.70 -32.58 9.28
C GLU A 907 37.33 -32.92 9.89
N VAL A 908 36.24 -32.54 9.18
CA VAL A 908 34.88 -32.86 9.60
C VAL A 908 34.58 -34.34 9.35
N ALA A 909 35.07 -34.90 8.23
CA ALA A 909 34.93 -36.32 7.92
C ALA A 909 35.66 -37.17 8.96
N GLU A 910 36.87 -36.78 9.41
CA GLU A 910 37.62 -37.44 10.47
C GLU A 910 36.83 -37.51 11.80
N GLN A 911 36.18 -36.41 12.18
CA GLN A 911 35.35 -36.37 13.39
C GLN A 911 34.12 -37.27 13.29
N LEU A 912 33.46 -37.27 12.15
CA LEU A 912 32.29 -38.11 11.85
C LEU A 912 32.67 -39.60 11.92
N ILE A 913 33.75 -40.01 11.23
CA ILE A 913 34.18 -41.41 11.13
C ILE A 913 34.79 -41.91 12.44
N ALA A 914 35.39 -41.07 13.29
CA ALA A 914 35.90 -41.42 14.61
C ALA A 914 34.80 -41.70 15.64
N SER A 915 33.55 -41.47 15.31
CA SER A 915 32.37 -41.71 16.16
C SER A 915 31.59 -42.97 15.72
N GLU A 916 30.46 -43.25 16.39
CA GLU A 916 29.50 -44.31 16.02
C GLU A 916 28.84 -44.08 14.64
N MET A 917 29.08 -42.94 14.05
CA MET A 917 28.54 -42.58 12.73
C MET A 917 28.95 -43.56 11.62
N LEU A 918 30.18 -44.11 11.73
CA LEU A 918 30.68 -45.10 10.78
C LEU A 918 29.81 -46.38 10.78
N GLU A 919 29.43 -46.85 11.95
CA GLU A 919 28.59 -48.05 12.10
C GLU A 919 27.17 -47.76 11.57
N ILE A 920 26.60 -46.60 11.95
CA ILE A 920 25.27 -46.18 11.50
C ILE A 920 25.23 -46.09 9.96
N LEU A 921 26.19 -45.41 9.35
CA LEU A 921 26.26 -45.30 7.88
C LEU A 921 26.46 -46.67 7.21
N SER A 922 27.25 -47.57 7.82
CA SER A 922 27.48 -48.91 7.25
C SER A 922 26.22 -49.76 7.25
N VAL A 923 25.34 -49.59 8.24
CA VAL A 923 24.04 -50.26 8.30
C VAL A 923 23.07 -49.64 7.28
N LEU A 924 22.97 -48.31 7.26
CA LEU A 924 22.06 -47.59 6.37
C LEU A 924 22.41 -47.78 4.90
N ALA A 925 23.68 -47.88 4.55
CA ALA A 925 24.14 -48.15 3.17
C ALA A 925 23.65 -49.49 2.58
N LYS A 926 23.22 -50.42 3.42
CA LYS A 926 22.68 -51.72 3.04
C LYS A 926 21.16 -51.82 3.06
N ASP A 927 20.47 -50.74 3.52
CA ASP A 927 19.02 -50.69 3.66
C ASP A 927 18.36 -50.61 2.26
N LYS A 928 17.81 -51.70 1.77
CA LYS A 928 17.11 -51.76 0.47
C LYS A 928 15.71 -51.16 0.50
N ASP A 929 15.12 -51.05 1.68
CA ASP A 929 13.78 -50.51 1.86
C ASP A 929 13.77 -48.96 1.77
N LYS A 930 14.94 -48.32 1.97
CA LYS A 930 15.11 -46.89 1.92
C LYS A 930 16.23 -46.47 0.95
N PRO A 931 16.03 -46.60 -0.38
CA PRO A 931 17.10 -46.46 -1.38
C PRO A 931 17.80 -45.08 -1.34
N ARG A 932 17.07 -43.98 -1.10
CA ARG A 932 17.66 -42.63 -1.00
C ARG A 932 18.55 -42.44 0.23
N VAL A 933 18.21 -43.09 1.33
CA VAL A 933 19.03 -43.06 2.56
C VAL A 933 20.29 -43.89 2.33
N ALA A 934 20.15 -45.07 1.71
CA ALA A 934 21.25 -45.95 1.39
C ALA A 934 22.25 -45.29 0.43
N GLU A 935 21.78 -44.63 -0.60
CA GLU A 935 22.59 -43.88 -1.58
C GLU A 935 23.42 -42.79 -0.89
N ALA A 936 22.81 -41.93 -0.06
CA ALA A 936 23.53 -40.88 0.68
C ALA A 936 24.54 -41.45 1.66
N ALA A 937 24.22 -42.60 2.32
CA ALA A 937 25.16 -43.29 3.21
C ALA A 937 26.31 -43.91 2.43
N GLN A 938 26.06 -44.53 1.28
CA GLN A 938 27.10 -45.05 0.39
C GLN A 938 28.05 -43.98 -0.10
N GLU A 939 27.53 -42.84 -0.52
CA GLU A 939 28.33 -41.70 -0.98
C GLU A 939 29.19 -41.15 0.17
N SER A 940 28.64 -41.06 1.37
CA SER A 940 29.40 -40.69 2.58
C SER A 940 30.55 -41.63 2.83
N LEU A 941 30.33 -42.94 2.77
CA LEU A 941 31.37 -43.94 2.95
C LEU A 941 32.43 -43.91 1.81
N ALA A 942 31.99 -43.69 0.56
CA ALA A 942 32.89 -43.53 -0.58
C ALA A 942 33.84 -42.34 -0.38
N GLN A 943 33.31 -41.25 0.13
CA GLN A 943 34.12 -40.07 0.45
C GLN A 943 35.12 -40.32 1.60
N ALA A 944 34.74 -41.12 2.61
CA ALA A 944 35.66 -41.53 3.67
C ALA A 944 36.79 -42.40 3.13
N VAL A 945 36.52 -43.30 2.17
CA VAL A 945 37.52 -44.06 1.44
C VAL A 945 38.44 -43.13 0.63
N ALA A 946 37.89 -42.17 -0.06
CA ALA A 946 38.66 -41.20 -0.85
C ALA A 946 39.65 -40.39 0.01
N TYR A 947 39.24 -40.03 1.23
CA TYR A 947 40.14 -39.40 2.19
C TYR A 947 41.13 -40.36 2.88
N GLY A 948 41.01 -41.68 2.64
CA GLY A 948 41.85 -42.69 3.27
C GLY A 948 41.57 -42.90 4.76
N LEU A 949 40.37 -42.55 5.23
CA LEU A 949 39.93 -42.70 6.61
C LEU A 949 39.46 -44.14 6.93
N ILE A 950 38.96 -44.86 5.92
CA ILE A 950 38.55 -46.25 6.01
C ILE A 950 39.07 -47.02 4.79
N LYS A 951 39.21 -48.36 4.92
CA LYS A 951 39.61 -49.23 3.82
C LYS A 951 38.42 -49.45 2.89
N PRO A 952 38.65 -49.56 1.53
CA PRO A 952 37.62 -49.94 0.62
C PRO A 952 37.02 -51.30 0.98
N ASN A 953 35.69 -51.45 0.84
CA ASN A 953 35.02 -52.71 1.14
C ASN A 953 35.33 -53.70 -0.01
N PRO A 954 35.87 -54.91 0.28
CA PRO A 954 36.26 -55.84 -0.78
C PRO A 954 35.09 -56.41 -1.61
N GLU A 955 33.84 -56.17 -1.20
CA GLU A 955 32.64 -56.58 -1.90
C GLU A 955 32.14 -55.53 -2.94
N GLN A 956 32.77 -54.36 -3.05
CA GLN A 956 32.42 -53.28 -4.00
C GLN A 956 33.55 -52.93 -4.99
N ALA A 957 34.67 -53.66 -5.01
CA ALA A 957 35.79 -53.49 -5.93
C ALA A 957 35.60 -54.31 -7.21
#